data_093dc8be676835a36891e2e8b07457f9
#
_entry.id   093dc8be676835a36891e2e8b07457f9
#
_cell.length_a   1.000
_cell.length_b   1.000
_cell.length_c   1.000
_cell.angle_alpha   90.00
_cell.angle_beta   90.00
_cell.angle_gamma   90.00
#
_symmetry.space_group_name_H-M   'P 1'
#
loop_
_entity.id
_entity.type
_entity.pdbx_description
1 polymer ?
#
loop_
_entity_poly.entity_id
_entity_poly.type
_entity_poly.pdbx_seq_one_letter_code
_entity_poly.pdbx_strand_id
1 'polypeptide(L)'
;MTANEIRDSFKHFFEGKGHKIVASAPMVIKDDPTLMFTNAGMNQWKDIILGTRDPEPRRRADSQKCLRVSGKHNDLEEVGHDTYHHTMFEMLGNWSFGDYFKREAIDYAWEYLVDVLHLNPQDLYVTVFEGSEEEGIARDDEAAEYWAKHLPADHIINGNKHDNFWEMGETGPCGPCSEIHLDSRSAKEKAEVPGASLVNKDNPQVIEIWNIVFMRFNRKSDGSLQPLPMHVIDTGMGFERLVRSLQGKTSNYDTDVFQPVIQEISQLSGLKYGEDEKVDVAMRVIADHLRAVAFSIADGQLPGNAKAGYVIRRILRRAVRYAYTFLGQRSAFMFKLLPTFIHEMGEAYPELKAQRELIGRVMKEEEDAFLRTLEKGISMLNDEMERLKAEGKTTLDGTQAFRLFDTYGFPLDLTELICRENGLQVDAAQFDVEMQKQKERARNAAAVENSDWVVLREGEQNFVGYDYTEYECRILRYRQVTQKKNTYFELVLDNTPFYGEMGGQVGDCGVLVNGEETVDIIDTKRENNQSIHIVKALPKDPKADFMACVDTDKREASAANHTATHLLDYALKAVLGEHVEQKGSLVAPDTLRFDFSHFQKVTDEELREVERLVNDLIRQDLPLDEHRNTPLEEAKAMGAVALFGEKYGDTVRVVRFGPSCEFCGGIHVRSTGRIGMFKIVSESSVAAGIRRVEALTGKRCEEAMYALEDTIRGIRNLFNNAKDLQGVIAKYMEEHDAMRKEIEKFSAQAVERLKDSLVANAKDVNGLKVVKAVLPINAEQAKNLVFKVREAIPQHLVCVVGSTANDKPLLSIMFSDDVVSEHGLNAGQIVREAAKLIQGGGGGQPHYASAGGKNLDGISVAVDKAVELACQ
;
A
#
# COMPACT_ATOMS: atom_id res chain seq x y z
N MET A 1 -14.87 -34.40 -11.83
CA MET A 1 -15.30 -33.54 -10.69
C MET A 1 -14.98 -32.09 -11.03
N THR A 2 -15.87 -31.17 -10.69
CA THR A 2 -15.62 -29.72 -10.76
C THR A 2 -14.75 -29.29 -9.56
N ALA A 3 -14.14 -28.13 -9.66
CA ALA A 3 -13.35 -27.54 -8.57
C ALA A 3 -14.16 -27.42 -7.27
N ASN A 4 -15.41 -26.99 -7.34
CA ASN A 4 -16.30 -26.89 -6.18
C ASN A 4 -16.60 -28.26 -5.56
N GLU A 5 -16.89 -29.27 -6.37
CA GLU A 5 -17.11 -30.64 -5.88
C GLU A 5 -15.88 -31.22 -5.17
N ILE A 6 -14.66 -30.91 -5.67
CA ILE A 6 -13.41 -31.36 -5.05
C ILE A 6 -13.21 -30.68 -3.69
N ARG A 7 -13.41 -29.34 -3.63
CA ARG A 7 -13.31 -28.57 -2.37
C ARG A 7 -14.28 -29.09 -1.31
N ASP A 8 -15.52 -29.33 -1.71
CA ASP A 8 -16.56 -29.84 -0.80
C ASP A 8 -16.30 -31.28 -0.40
N SER A 9 -15.81 -32.14 -1.31
CA SER A 9 -15.39 -33.50 -1.01
C SER A 9 -14.35 -33.54 0.10
N PHE A 10 -13.31 -32.67 0.03
CA PHE A 10 -12.28 -32.58 1.07
C PHE A 10 -12.86 -32.20 2.44
N LYS A 11 -13.70 -31.16 2.47
CA LYS A 11 -14.35 -30.71 3.70
C LYS A 11 -15.22 -31.80 4.32
N HIS A 12 -16.07 -32.45 3.52
CA HIS A 12 -16.97 -33.52 3.99
C HIS A 12 -16.19 -34.73 4.49
N PHE A 13 -15.08 -35.09 3.80
CA PHE A 13 -14.24 -36.19 4.25
C PHE A 13 -13.67 -35.92 5.64
N PHE A 14 -13.07 -34.76 5.86
CA PHE A 14 -12.48 -34.43 7.15
C PHE A 14 -13.53 -34.13 8.22
N GLU A 15 -14.70 -33.60 7.88
CA GLU A 15 -15.84 -33.52 8.79
C GLU A 15 -16.25 -34.91 9.29
N GLY A 16 -16.31 -35.90 8.39
CA GLY A 16 -16.54 -37.33 8.72
C GLY A 16 -15.45 -37.94 9.62
N LYS A 17 -14.24 -37.36 9.62
CA LYS A 17 -13.13 -37.72 10.55
C LYS A 17 -13.13 -36.92 11.84
N GLY A 18 -14.19 -36.14 12.10
CA GLY A 18 -14.39 -35.33 13.33
C GLY A 18 -13.64 -33.99 13.34
N HIS A 19 -13.26 -33.49 12.19
CA HIS A 19 -12.69 -32.13 12.09
C HIS A 19 -13.81 -31.09 12.03
N LYS A 20 -13.64 -29.96 12.77
CA LYS A 20 -14.50 -28.78 12.61
C LYS A 20 -14.08 -28.07 11.31
N ILE A 21 -15.01 -27.91 10.40
CA ILE A 21 -14.80 -27.10 9.20
C ILE A 21 -14.82 -25.64 9.62
N VAL A 22 -13.77 -24.91 9.24
CA VAL A 22 -13.60 -23.48 9.56
C VAL A 22 -13.51 -22.66 8.29
N ALA A 23 -13.83 -21.37 8.40
CA ALA A 23 -13.71 -20.44 7.29
C ALA A 23 -12.24 -20.11 7.04
N SER A 24 -11.89 -19.80 5.79
CA SER A 24 -10.58 -19.28 5.43
C SER A 24 -10.23 -18.00 6.20
N ALA A 25 -9.01 -17.88 6.69
CA ALA A 25 -8.51 -16.64 7.23
C ALA A 25 -8.30 -15.60 6.10
N PRO A 26 -8.30 -14.30 6.40
CA PRO A 26 -7.89 -13.27 5.45
C PRO A 26 -6.47 -13.51 4.93
N MET A 27 -6.22 -13.14 3.67
CA MET A 27 -4.89 -13.27 3.07
C MET A 27 -3.87 -12.28 3.64
N VAL A 28 -4.33 -11.16 4.18
CA VAL A 28 -3.45 -10.15 4.80
C VAL A 28 -3.50 -10.28 6.31
N ILE A 29 -2.34 -10.54 6.91
CA ILE A 29 -2.21 -10.71 8.35
C ILE A 29 -1.99 -9.33 8.99
N LYS A 30 -2.85 -8.95 9.94
CA LYS A 30 -2.77 -7.66 10.63
C LYS A 30 -1.96 -7.73 11.93
N ASP A 31 -1.96 -8.88 12.60
CA ASP A 31 -1.48 -9.02 13.99
C ASP A 31 -0.21 -9.89 14.13
N ASP A 32 0.48 -10.22 13.04
CA ASP A 32 1.76 -10.92 13.08
C ASP A 32 2.86 -10.07 12.44
N PRO A 33 3.83 -9.55 13.22
CA PRO A 33 4.91 -8.73 12.68
C PRO A 33 5.91 -9.51 11.81
N THR A 34 5.87 -10.84 11.85
CA THR A 34 6.79 -11.72 11.09
C THR A 34 6.26 -12.08 9.71
N LEU A 35 4.94 -11.95 9.48
CA LEU A 35 4.27 -12.32 8.24
C LEU A 35 3.35 -11.20 7.76
N MET A 36 3.50 -10.82 6.51
CA MET A 36 2.62 -9.83 5.87
C MET A 36 1.37 -10.48 5.28
N PHE A 37 1.51 -11.71 4.78
CA PHE A 37 0.45 -12.45 4.10
C PHE A 37 0.34 -13.87 4.65
N THR A 38 -0.85 -14.42 4.58
CA THR A 38 -1.10 -15.85 4.82
C THR A 38 -0.48 -16.65 3.67
N ASN A 39 0.67 -17.26 3.90
CA ASN A 39 1.41 -18.05 2.92
C ASN A 39 1.20 -19.55 3.06
N ALA A 40 0.58 -19.99 4.16
CA ALA A 40 0.23 -21.38 4.46
C ALA A 40 -0.98 -21.45 5.40
N GLY A 41 -1.71 -22.56 5.36
CA GLY A 41 -2.91 -22.76 6.17
C GLY A 41 -2.69 -22.65 7.67
N MET A 42 -1.49 -23.04 8.14
CA MET A 42 -1.14 -23.02 9.56
C MET A 42 -0.98 -21.61 10.16
N ASN A 43 -0.80 -20.57 9.35
CA ASN A 43 -0.50 -19.23 9.87
C ASN A 43 -1.57 -18.75 10.86
N GLN A 44 -2.83 -19.09 10.62
CA GLN A 44 -3.94 -18.76 11.51
C GLN A 44 -3.96 -19.54 12.84
N TRP A 45 -3.10 -20.57 13.00
CA TRP A 45 -3.02 -21.44 14.17
C TRP A 45 -1.69 -21.33 14.92
N LYS A 46 -0.85 -20.39 14.56
CA LYS A 46 0.48 -20.20 15.13
C LYS A 46 0.48 -20.11 16.66
N ASP A 47 -0.49 -19.39 17.21
CA ASP A 47 -0.70 -19.26 18.65
C ASP A 47 -1.06 -20.57 19.35
N ILE A 48 -1.88 -21.43 18.71
CA ILE A 48 -2.19 -22.78 19.22
C ILE A 48 -0.96 -23.67 19.16
N ILE A 49 -0.25 -23.66 18.03
CA ILE A 49 0.96 -24.48 17.83
C ILE A 49 2.03 -24.13 18.86
N LEU A 50 2.19 -22.84 19.17
CA LEU A 50 3.13 -22.34 20.18
C LEU A 50 2.63 -22.53 21.63
N GLY A 51 1.40 -23.02 21.83
CA GLY A 51 0.81 -23.26 23.14
C GLY A 51 0.35 -22.01 23.89
N THR A 52 0.11 -20.90 23.17
CA THR A 52 -0.37 -19.64 23.76
C THR A 52 -1.89 -19.48 23.72
N ARG A 53 -2.60 -20.41 23.08
CA ARG A 53 -4.06 -20.49 23.02
C ARG A 53 -4.53 -21.94 23.12
N ASP A 54 -5.71 -22.14 23.73
CA ASP A 54 -6.37 -23.44 23.86
C ASP A 54 -6.57 -24.10 22.48
N PRO A 55 -6.18 -25.38 22.28
CA PRO A 55 -6.34 -26.11 21.03
C PRO A 55 -7.79 -26.52 20.70
N GLU A 56 -8.77 -26.34 21.60
CA GLU A 56 -10.14 -26.82 21.35
C GLU A 56 -10.89 -25.98 20.28
N PRO A 57 -11.55 -26.62 19.29
CA PRO A 57 -11.50 -28.05 18.97
C PRO A 57 -10.16 -28.49 18.39
N ARG A 58 -9.69 -29.69 18.76
CA ARG A 58 -8.35 -30.19 18.41
C ARG A 58 -8.18 -30.61 16.95
N ARG A 59 -9.25 -30.81 16.23
CA ARG A 59 -9.26 -31.16 14.80
C ARG A 59 -9.94 -30.05 14.01
N ARG A 60 -9.28 -29.55 12.99
CA ARG A 60 -9.81 -28.49 12.11
C ARG A 60 -9.47 -28.80 10.67
N ALA A 61 -10.32 -28.34 9.73
CA ALA A 61 -10.03 -28.38 8.31
C ALA A 61 -10.66 -27.21 7.58
N ASP A 62 -10.02 -26.75 6.50
CA ASP A 62 -10.55 -25.71 5.63
C ASP A 62 -9.99 -25.76 4.19
N SER A 63 -10.42 -24.78 3.38
CA SER A 63 -9.74 -24.35 2.18
C SER A 63 -9.24 -22.93 2.43
N GLN A 64 -7.95 -22.78 2.69
CA GLN A 64 -7.31 -21.52 3.04
C GLN A 64 -6.83 -20.78 1.80
N LYS A 65 -7.24 -19.50 1.66
CA LYS A 65 -6.67 -18.56 0.70
C LYS A 65 -5.24 -18.21 1.08
N CYS A 66 -4.27 -18.51 0.23
CA CYS A 66 -2.86 -18.24 0.45
C CYS A 66 -2.33 -17.25 -0.61
N LEU A 67 -1.41 -16.38 -0.19
CA LEU A 67 -0.76 -15.41 -1.08
C LEU A 67 0.76 -15.49 -0.93
N ARG A 68 1.47 -15.87 -2.01
CA ARG A 68 2.93 -16.03 -2.06
C ARG A 68 3.57 -15.02 -3.02
N VAL A 69 3.85 -13.82 -2.53
CA VAL A 69 4.32 -12.68 -3.34
C VAL A 69 5.43 -11.88 -2.66
N SER A 70 5.98 -12.40 -1.55
CA SER A 70 7.04 -11.74 -0.80
C SER A 70 7.76 -12.69 0.16
N GLY A 71 8.97 -12.34 0.60
CA GLY A 71 9.74 -13.09 1.60
C GLY A 71 10.37 -14.38 1.04
N LYS A 72 10.43 -15.43 1.87
CA LYS A 72 10.99 -16.74 1.54
C LYS A 72 10.18 -17.45 0.45
N HIS A 73 8.86 -17.22 0.44
CA HIS A 73 7.91 -17.79 -0.52
C HIS A 73 7.42 -16.68 -1.45
N ASN A 74 7.98 -16.57 -2.65
CA ASN A 74 7.64 -15.54 -3.63
C ASN A 74 7.59 -16.14 -5.03
N ASP A 75 6.40 -16.45 -5.50
CA ASP A 75 6.15 -17.10 -6.79
C ASP A 75 5.78 -16.10 -7.90
N LEU A 76 5.88 -14.78 -7.65
CA LEU A 76 5.36 -13.72 -8.54
C LEU A 76 5.97 -13.75 -9.94
N GLU A 77 7.25 -14.08 -10.06
CA GLU A 77 7.96 -14.05 -11.35
C GLU A 77 7.63 -15.28 -12.21
N GLU A 78 7.36 -16.44 -11.59
CA GLU A 78 7.03 -17.70 -12.24
C GLU A 78 5.59 -17.74 -12.78
N VAL A 79 4.69 -16.95 -12.15
CA VAL A 79 3.27 -16.93 -12.49
C VAL A 79 3.02 -16.56 -13.94
N GLY A 80 2.29 -17.45 -14.64
CA GLY A 80 1.94 -17.37 -16.04
C GLY A 80 2.99 -17.95 -16.98
N HIS A 81 4.26 -18.04 -16.54
CA HIS A 81 5.36 -18.61 -17.33
C HIS A 81 5.45 -20.12 -17.20
N ASP A 82 5.18 -20.65 -16.01
CA ASP A 82 5.02 -22.08 -15.79
C ASP A 82 3.53 -22.49 -15.73
N THR A 83 3.28 -23.75 -15.35
CA THR A 83 1.95 -24.36 -15.41
C THR A 83 1.29 -24.57 -14.04
N TYR A 84 1.95 -24.21 -12.91
CA TYR A 84 1.50 -24.59 -11.58
C TYR A 84 1.78 -23.60 -10.43
N HIS A 85 2.55 -22.52 -10.64
CA HIS A 85 2.72 -21.46 -9.64
C HIS A 85 1.65 -20.38 -9.76
N HIS A 86 1.21 -19.85 -8.63
CA HIS A 86 0.20 -18.82 -8.51
C HIS A 86 0.57 -17.78 -7.46
N THR A 87 0.16 -16.53 -7.66
CA THR A 87 0.25 -15.52 -6.61
C THR A 87 -0.72 -15.83 -5.47
N MET A 88 -1.97 -16.12 -5.84
CA MET A 88 -3.02 -16.59 -4.93
C MET A 88 -3.43 -18.00 -5.28
N PHE A 89 -3.44 -18.89 -4.32
CA PHE A 89 -3.91 -20.26 -4.46
C PHE A 89 -4.69 -20.70 -3.22
N GLU A 90 -5.47 -21.78 -3.38
CA GLU A 90 -6.15 -22.41 -2.26
C GLU A 90 -5.31 -23.56 -1.72
N MET A 91 -5.15 -23.59 -0.40
CA MET A 91 -4.52 -24.71 0.31
C MET A 91 -5.59 -25.45 1.10
N LEU A 92 -5.91 -26.67 0.70
CA LEU A 92 -6.76 -27.57 1.47
C LEU A 92 -5.96 -28.09 2.66
N GLY A 93 -6.37 -27.73 3.85
CA GLY A 93 -5.63 -28.03 5.07
C GLY A 93 -6.45 -28.80 6.08
N ASN A 94 -5.78 -29.74 6.78
CA ASN A 94 -6.31 -30.35 7.99
C ASN A 94 -5.26 -30.37 9.10
N TRP A 95 -5.72 -30.11 10.32
CA TRP A 95 -4.87 -29.95 11.49
C TRP A 95 -5.30 -30.85 12.63
N SER A 96 -4.29 -31.35 13.35
CA SER A 96 -4.44 -32.02 14.64
C SER A 96 -3.56 -31.36 15.69
N PHE A 97 -4.16 -30.83 16.73
CA PHE A 97 -3.48 -30.17 17.84
C PHE A 97 -3.39 -31.11 19.04
N GLY A 98 -2.40 -32.03 19.01
CA GLY A 98 -2.18 -33.02 20.07
C GLY A 98 -3.27 -34.10 20.21
N ASP A 99 -4.01 -34.36 19.15
CA ASP A 99 -5.03 -35.45 19.11
C ASP A 99 -4.48 -36.69 18.38
N TYR A 100 -4.33 -36.63 17.05
CA TYR A 100 -3.67 -37.67 16.27
C TYR A 100 -2.34 -37.17 15.69
N PHE A 101 -1.49 -38.10 15.22
CA PHE A 101 -0.19 -37.75 14.65
C PHE A 101 0.06 -38.51 13.33
N LYS A 102 1.29 -38.86 13.02
CA LYS A 102 1.77 -39.35 11.71
C LYS A 102 0.91 -40.45 11.10
N ARG A 103 0.60 -41.47 11.90
CA ARG A 103 -0.12 -42.66 11.41
C ARG A 103 -1.47 -42.28 10.81
N GLU A 104 -2.32 -41.65 11.62
CA GLU A 104 -3.67 -41.27 11.17
C GLU A 104 -3.61 -40.26 10.05
N ALA A 105 -2.65 -39.31 10.07
CA ALA A 105 -2.48 -38.36 9.01
C ALA A 105 -2.18 -39.01 7.66
N ILE A 106 -1.28 -40.01 7.66
CA ILE A 106 -0.92 -40.79 6.48
C ILE A 106 -2.10 -41.65 6.02
N ASP A 107 -2.75 -42.34 6.95
CA ASP A 107 -3.91 -43.21 6.64
C ASP A 107 -5.07 -42.38 6.05
N TYR A 108 -5.36 -41.14 6.58
CA TYR A 108 -6.39 -40.24 6.04
C TYR A 108 -6.00 -39.71 4.66
N ALA A 109 -4.74 -39.32 4.45
CA ALA A 109 -4.29 -38.85 3.14
C ALA A 109 -4.42 -39.95 2.09
N TRP A 110 -4.02 -41.19 2.42
CA TRP A 110 -4.18 -42.32 1.52
C TRP A 110 -5.65 -42.62 1.20
N GLU A 111 -6.50 -42.76 2.24
CA GLU A 111 -7.93 -43.00 2.08
C GLU A 111 -8.58 -41.92 1.20
N TYR A 112 -8.25 -40.67 1.42
CA TYR A 112 -8.82 -39.57 0.62
C TYR A 112 -8.40 -39.63 -0.85
N LEU A 113 -7.11 -39.79 -1.13
CA LEU A 113 -6.58 -39.79 -2.49
C LEU A 113 -6.97 -41.04 -3.29
N VAL A 114 -6.93 -42.23 -2.63
CA VAL A 114 -7.11 -43.53 -3.32
C VAL A 114 -8.54 -44.00 -3.26
N ASP A 115 -9.16 -43.97 -2.07
CA ASP A 115 -10.50 -44.60 -1.90
C ASP A 115 -11.61 -43.59 -2.25
N VAL A 116 -11.43 -42.28 -1.99
CA VAL A 116 -12.43 -41.23 -2.27
C VAL A 116 -12.24 -40.64 -3.66
N LEU A 117 -11.02 -40.20 -3.98
CA LEU A 117 -10.73 -39.54 -5.27
C LEU A 117 -10.34 -40.52 -6.38
N HIS A 118 -10.13 -41.79 -6.07
CA HIS A 118 -9.78 -42.87 -7.00
C HIS A 118 -8.54 -42.61 -7.83
N LEU A 119 -7.53 -41.94 -7.27
CA LEU A 119 -6.21 -41.83 -7.87
C LEU A 119 -5.53 -43.20 -7.92
N ASN A 120 -4.82 -43.47 -9.01
CA ASN A 120 -4.12 -44.74 -9.17
C ASN A 120 -2.90 -44.80 -8.23
N PRO A 121 -2.82 -45.77 -7.31
CA PRO A 121 -1.70 -45.90 -6.39
C PRO A 121 -0.33 -46.03 -7.04
N GLN A 122 -0.27 -46.56 -8.28
CA GLN A 122 0.98 -46.72 -9.03
C GLN A 122 1.55 -45.37 -9.55
N ASP A 123 0.76 -44.34 -9.53
CA ASP A 123 1.16 -43.01 -9.97
C ASP A 123 1.55 -42.09 -8.79
N LEU A 124 1.44 -42.63 -7.56
CA LEU A 124 1.75 -41.88 -6.33
C LEU A 124 3.16 -42.24 -5.83
N TYR A 125 3.93 -41.20 -5.53
CA TYR A 125 5.23 -41.30 -4.88
C TYR A 125 5.20 -40.44 -3.61
N VAL A 126 5.91 -40.86 -2.58
CA VAL A 126 6.01 -40.12 -1.33
C VAL A 126 7.46 -39.87 -0.96
N THR A 127 7.70 -38.70 -0.37
CA THR A 127 9.01 -38.45 0.22
C THR A 127 8.94 -38.56 1.74
N VAL A 128 10.06 -38.92 2.34
CA VAL A 128 10.26 -38.89 3.79
C VAL A 128 11.56 -38.19 4.10
N PHE A 129 11.61 -37.47 5.20
CA PHE A 129 12.79 -36.71 5.59
C PHE A 129 13.98 -37.68 5.83
N GLU A 130 15.10 -37.44 5.11
CA GLU A 130 16.29 -38.28 5.19
C GLU A 130 17.15 -38.07 6.44
N GLY A 131 16.79 -37.02 7.24
CA GLY A 131 17.59 -36.59 8.38
C GLY A 131 18.50 -35.42 8.05
N SER A 132 19.08 -34.82 9.09
CA SER A 132 20.07 -33.76 8.99
C SER A 132 21.07 -33.89 10.12
N GLU A 133 22.33 -34.13 9.79
CA GLU A 133 23.41 -34.14 10.78
C GLU A 133 23.63 -32.76 11.41
N GLU A 134 23.47 -31.70 10.62
CA GLU A 134 23.57 -30.30 11.07
C GLU A 134 22.54 -29.96 12.14
N GLU A 135 21.31 -30.43 11.99
CA GLU A 135 20.21 -30.21 12.94
C GLU A 135 20.18 -31.28 14.06
N GLY A 136 20.96 -32.30 13.96
CA GLY A 136 20.94 -33.42 14.89
C GLY A 136 19.64 -34.24 14.85
N ILE A 137 18.94 -34.25 13.70
CA ILE A 137 17.66 -34.94 13.49
C ILE A 137 17.89 -36.17 12.62
N ALA A 138 17.46 -37.32 13.11
CA ALA A 138 17.53 -38.58 12.37
C ALA A 138 16.50 -38.63 11.24
N ARG A 139 16.70 -39.57 10.31
CA ARG A 139 15.73 -39.91 9.27
C ARG A 139 14.37 -40.27 9.89
N ASP A 140 13.29 -39.89 9.20
CA ASP A 140 11.93 -40.20 9.65
C ASP A 140 11.49 -41.62 9.26
N ASP A 141 12.10 -42.61 9.94
CA ASP A 141 11.79 -44.03 9.73
C ASP A 141 10.34 -44.38 10.08
N GLU A 142 9.75 -43.68 11.05
CA GLU A 142 8.36 -43.90 11.47
C GLU A 142 7.39 -43.54 10.31
N ALA A 143 7.58 -42.43 9.63
CA ALA A 143 6.79 -42.07 8.47
C ALA A 143 6.98 -43.05 7.32
N ALA A 144 8.23 -43.51 7.09
CA ALA A 144 8.52 -44.54 6.08
C ALA A 144 7.82 -45.88 6.36
N GLU A 145 7.77 -46.30 7.63
CA GLU A 145 7.06 -47.50 8.04
C GLU A 145 5.53 -47.41 7.85
N TYR A 146 4.95 -46.27 8.09
CA TYR A 146 3.51 -46.03 7.84
C TYR A 146 3.21 -46.06 6.34
N TRP A 147 4.01 -45.36 5.52
CA TRP A 147 3.85 -45.40 4.05
C TRP A 147 4.06 -46.78 3.43
N ALA A 148 4.98 -47.60 3.99
CA ALA A 148 5.24 -48.97 3.52
C ALA A 148 4.03 -49.90 3.65
N LYS A 149 2.97 -49.54 4.40
CA LYS A 149 1.70 -50.26 4.44
C LYS A 149 0.84 -50.00 3.20
N HIS A 150 1.07 -48.93 2.50
CA HIS A 150 0.27 -48.41 1.40
C HIS A 150 1.00 -48.49 0.06
N LEU A 151 2.31 -48.27 0.05
CA LEU A 151 3.13 -48.12 -1.15
C LEU A 151 4.32 -49.11 -1.13
N PRO A 152 4.78 -49.58 -2.29
CA PRO A 152 6.01 -50.37 -2.40
C PRO A 152 7.23 -49.49 -2.10
N ALA A 153 8.33 -50.09 -1.71
CA ALA A 153 9.52 -49.40 -1.22
C ALA A 153 10.17 -48.43 -2.25
N ASP A 154 10.05 -48.73 -3.53
CA ASP A 154 10.55 -47.89 -4.63
C ASP A 154 9.69 -46.62 -4.90
N HIS A 155 8.53 -46.52 -4.26
CA HIS A 155 7.68 -45.31 -4.27
C HIS A 155 7.91 -44.43 -3.03
N ILE A 156 8.74 -44.88 -2.05
CA ILE A 156 9.07 -44.12 -0.84
C ILE A 156 10.48 -43.58 -0.98
N ILE A 157 10.62 -42.30 -1.18
CA ILE A 157 11.87 -41.63 -1.56
C ILE A 157 12.39 -40.81 -0.38
N ASN A 158 13.71 -40.81 -0.16
CA ASN A 158 14.32 -39.93 0.83
C ASN A 158 14.38 -38.52 0.26
N GLY A 159 13.91 -37.54 1.03
CA GLY A 159 13.99 -36.12 0.71
C GLY A 159 14.91 -35.38 1.67
N ASN A 160 15.66 -34.43 1.14
CA ASN A 160 16.63 -33.64 1.89
C ASN A 160 15.95 -32.61 2.79
N LYS A 161 16.74 -31.86 3.56
CA LYS A 161 16.24 -30.78 4.45
C LYS A 161 15.48 -29.70 3.68
N HIS A 162 15.89 -29.33 2.47
CA HIS A 162 15.24 -28.29 1.69
C HIS A 162 13.80 -28.68 1.33
N ASP A 163 13.56 -29.92 0.96
CA ASP A 163 12.28 -30.42 0.48
C ASP A 163 11.42 -30.99 1.64
N ASN A 164 12.02 -31.70 2.58
CA ASN A 164 11.28 -32.45 3.59
C ASN A 164 11.47 -31.98 5.05
N PHE A 165 11.92 -30.75 5.25
CA PHE A 165 11.88 -30.08 6.55
C PHE A 165 11.21 -28.72 6.43
N TRP A 166 9.92 -28.69 6.71
CA TRP A 166 9.12 -27.47 6.54
C TRP A 166 9.39 -26.48 7.66
N GLU A 167 9.52 -25.18 7.28
CA GLU A 167 9.74 -24.05 8.17
C GLU A 167 8.83 -22.90 7.82
N MET A 168 8.13 -22.34 8.80
CA MET A 168 7.24 -21.21 8.60
C MET A 168 7.99 -19.97 8.07
N GLY A 169 9.20 -19.74 8.54
CA GLY A 169 10.09 -18.65 8.19
C GLY A 169 11.48 -18.86 8.73
N GLU A 170 12.24 -17.80 8.97
CA GLU A 170 13.56 -17.87 9.61
C GLU A 170 13.46 -18.31 11.09
N THR A 171 12.33 -18.05 11.73
CA THR A 171 11.97 -18.48 13.09
C THR A 171 10.53 -18.94 13.14
N GLY A 172 10.18 -19.75 14.12
CA GLY A 172 8.81 -20.24 14.34
C GLY A 172 8.65 -21.75 14.25
N PRO A 173 7.41 -22.24 14.22
CA PRO A 173 7.11 -23.67 14.13
C PRO A 173 7.73 -24.33 12.89
N CYS A 174 8.27 -25.52 13.08
CA CYS A 174 8.90 -26.30 12.03
C CYS A 174 8.92 -27.80 12.36
N GLY A 175 9.20 -28.60 11.34
CA GLY A 175 9.34 -30.05 11.52
C GLY A 175 9.55 -30.81 10.23
N PRO A 176 9.94 -32.11 10.32
CA PRO A 176 10.02 -32.96 9.15
C PRO A 176 8.64 -33.10 8.49
N CYS A 177 8.62 -33.30 7.20
CA CYS A 177 7.40 -33.52 6.45
C CYS A 177 7.52 -34.68 5.46
N SER A 178 6.37 -35.09 4.97
CA SER A 178 6.22 -36.09 3.91
C SER A 178 5.37 -35.49 2.81
N GLU A 179 5.93 -35.43 1.61
CA GLU A 179 5.22 -34.93 0.42
C GLU A 179 4.62 -36.08 -0.37
N ILE A 180 3.46 -35.88 -0.94
CA ILE A 180 2.82 -36.82 -1.85
C ILE A 180 2.89 -36.20 -3.26
N HIS A 181 3.54 -36.91 -4.17
CA HIS A 181 3.72 -36.56 -5.55
C HIS A 181 2.85 -37.41 -6.46
N LEU A 182 2.31 -36.82 -7.50
CA LEU A 182 1.54 -37.49 -8.53
C LEU A 182 2.27 -37.40 -9.88
N ASP A 183 2.52 -38.57 -10.48
CA ASP A 183 3.02 -38.72 -11.83
C ASP A 183 1.85 -38.75 -12.80
N SER A 184 1.59 -37.65 -13.48
CA SER A 184 0.51 -37.47 -14.45
C SER A 184 0.93 -37.77 -15.91
N ARG A 185 2.14 -38.27 -16.13
CA ARG A 185 2.67 -38.58 -17.47
C ARG A 185 1.94 -39.75 -18.12
N SER A 186 2.08 -39.85 -19.41
CA SER A 186 1.55 -40.98 -20.18
C SER A 186 2.25 -42.31 -19.78
N ALA A 187 1.58 -43.43 -19.98
CA ALA A 187 2.13 -44.76 -19.72
C ALA A 187 3.46 -45.02 -20.47
N LYS A 188 3.63 -44.45 -21.66
CA LYS A 188 4.87 -44.55 -22.43
C LYS A 188 6.02 -43.81 -21.74
N GLU A 189 5.80 -42.56 -21.35
CA GLU A 189 6.83 -41.77 -20.64
C GLU A 189 7.23 -42.36 -19.31
N LYS A 190 6.26 -42.95 -18.56
CA LYS A 190 6.52 -43.69 -17.32
C LYS A 190 7.37 -44.93 -17.53
N ALA A 191 7.17 -45.60 -18.66
CA ALA A 191 7.99 -46.79 -19.00
C ALA A 191 9.42 -46.40 -19.44
N GLU A 192 9.62 -45.23 -20.04
CA GLU A 192 10.94 -44.73 -20.46
C GLU A 192 11.77 -44.20 -19.27
N VAL A 193 11.14 -43.49 -18.36
CA VAL A 193 11.80 -42.87 -17.18
C VAL A 193 10.95 -43.14 -15.93
N PRO A 194 11.45 -43.85 -14.92
CA PRO A 194 10.74 -44.09 -13.66
C PRO A 194 10.35 -42.77 -12.98
N GLY A 195 9.09 -42.64 -12.50
CA GLY A 195 8.59 -41.43 -11.82
C GLY A 195 9.41 -41.08 -10.57
N ALA A 196 9.87 -42.09 -9.83
CA ALA A 196 10.72 -41.90 -8.66
C ALA A 196 11.96 -41.02 -8.92
N SER A 197 12.56 -41.10 -10.12
CA SER A 197 13.74 -40.31 -10.50
C SER A 197 13.42 -38.84 -10.81
N LEU A 198 12.15 -38.51 -10.97
CA LEU A 198 11.67 -37.16 -11.33
C LEU A 198 11.03 -36.39 -10.14
N VAL A 199 10.84 -37.05 -9.01
CA VAL A 199 10.36 -36.41 -7.76
C VAL A 199 11.36 -35.34 -7.33
N ASN A 200 10.86 -34.10 -7.06
CA ASN A 200 11.66 -32.93 -6.69
C ASN A 200 12.79 -32.59 -7.71
N LYS A 201 12.48 -32.74 -9.02
CA LYS A 201 13.37 -32.41 -10.15
C LYS A 201 12.72 -31.45 -11.15
N ASP A 202 11.84 -30.55 -10.68
CA ASP A 202 11.16 -29.53 -11.48
C ASP A 202 10.43 -30.10 -12.70
N ASN A 203 9.96 -31.35 -12.63
CA ASN A 203 9.19 -31.92 -13.70
C ASN A 203 7.73 -31.50 -13.61
N PRO A 204 7.16 -30.79 -14.62
CA PRO A 204 5.81 -30.23 -14.53
C PRO A 204 4.69 -31.28 -14.52
N GLN A 205 5.00 -32.56 -14.71
CA GLN A 205 4.03 -33.67 -14.70
C GLN A 205 4.27 -34.68 -13.55
N VAL A 206 5.34 -34.52 -12.77
CA VAL A 206 5.59 -35.29 -11.54
C VAL A 206 5.68 -34.28 -10.39
N ILE A 207 4.51 -33.85 -9.91
CA ILE A 207 4.39 -32.71 -9.00
C ILE A 207 3.93 -33.12 -7.62
N GLU A 208 4.43 -32.40 -6.61
CA GLU A 208 3.87 -32.42 -5.26
C GLU A 208 2.43 -31.92 -5.30
N ILE A 209 1.51 -32.73 -4.77
CA ILE A 209 0.10 -32.37 -4.61
C ILE A 209 -0.27 -32.09 -3.14
N TRP A 210 0.40 -32.73 -2.19
CA TRP A 210 0.09 -32.63 -0.76
C TRP A 210 1.35 -32.73 0.08
N ASN A 211 1.53 -31.81 1.03
CA ASN A 211 2.58 -31.85 2.04
C ASN A 211 1.96 -32.12 3.42
N ILE A 212 2.46 -33.13 4.13
CA ILE A 212 2.04 -33.50 5.48
C ILE A 212 3.19 -33.17 6.44
N VAL A 213 3.02 -32.10 7.21
CA VAL A 213 4.05 -31.61 8.14
C VAL A 213 3.84 -32.19 9.54
N PHE A 214 4.86 -32.80 10.08
CA PHE A 214 4.91 -33.33 11.44
C PHE A 214 5.59 -32.32 12.34
N MET A 215 4.85 -31.26 12.75
CA MET A 215 5.40 -30.18 13.54
C MET A 215 5.79 -30.63 14.94
N ARG A 216 7.07 -30.50 15.27
CA ARG A 216 7.65 -30.91 16.54
C ARG A 216 8.51 -29.88 17.19
N PHE A 217 8.96 -28.87 16.45
CA PHE A 217 9.95 -27.91 16.89
C PHE A 217 9.51 -26.46 16.64
N ASN A 218 10.10 -25.56 17.42
CA ASN A 218 10.09 -24.12 17.20
C ASN A 218 11.55 -23.68 16.96
N ARG A 219 11.84 -23.11 15.78
CA ARG A 219 13.16 -22.56 15.47
C ARG A 219 13.34 -21.21 16.14
N LYS A 220 14.41 -21.06 16.90
CA LYS A 220 14.80 -19.84 17.59
C LYS A 220 15.66 -18.95 16.71
N SER A 221 15.85 -17.69 17.11
CA SER A 221 16.67 -16.71 16.39
C SER A 221 18.16 -17.09 16.34
N ASP A 222 18.64 -17.90 17.27
CA ASP A 222 20.00 -18.45 17.27
C ASP A 222 20.16 -19.71 16.36
N GLY A 223 19.09 -20.10 15.67
CA GLY A 223 19.04 -21.30 14.84
C GLY A 223 18.72 -22.60 15.57
N SER A 224 18.68 -22.61 16.90
CA SER A 224 18.39 -23.82 17.68
C SER A 224 16.93 -24.26 17.55
N LEU A 225 16.70 -25.56 17.75
CA LEU A 225 15.37 -26.18 17.72
C LEU A 225 14.89 -26.47 19.15
N GLN A 226 13.78 -25.86 19.54
CA GLN A 226 13.10 -26.13 20.80
C GLN A 226 11.88 -27.03 20.53
N PRO A 227 11.66 -28.12 21.28
CA PRO A 227 10.45 -28.91 21.15
C PRO A 227 9.19 -28.08 21.40
N LEU A 228 8.15 -28.30 20.58
CA LEU A 228 6.82 -27.74 20.79
C LEU A 228 6.13 -28.38 22.00
N PRO A 229 5.18 -27.70 22.64
CA PRO A 229 4.45 -28.24 23.81
C PRO A 229 3.58 -29.46 23.46
N MET A 230 3.22 -29.63 22.18
CA MET A 230 2.47 -30.77 21.66
C MET A 230 2.94 -31.11 20.24
N HIS A 231 2.69 -32.36 19.84
CA HIS A 231 2.86 -32.76 18.44
C HIS A 231 1.67 -32.25 17.62
N VAL A 232 1.92 -31.59 16.51
CA VAL A 232 0.89 -31.03 15.64
C VAL A 232 1.01 -31.61 14.24
N ILE A 233 -0.13 -32.01 13.69
CA ILE A 233 -0.26 -32.25 12.25
C ILE A 233 -0.70 -30.98 11.60
N ASP A 234 0.07 -30.56 10.60
CA ASP A 234 -0.28 -29.49 9.66
C ASP A 234 -0.19 -30.06 8.26
N THR A 235 -1.23 -29.92 7.45
CA THR A 235 -1.17 -30.37 6.07
C THR A 235 -1.55 -29.26 5.11
N GLY A 236 -0.91 -29.28 3.94
CA GLY A 236 -1.23 -28.35 2.86
C GLY A 236 -1.30 -29.06 1.52
N MET A 237 -2.51 -29.27 1.00
CA MET A 237 -2.71 -29.78 -0.35
C MET A 237 -3.00 -28.65 -1.31
N GLY A 238 -2.20 -28.56 -2.37
CA GLY A 238 -2.39 -27.57 -3.43
C GLY A 238 -3.70 -27.84 -4.20
N PHE A 239 -4.72 -27.03 -3.95
CA PHE A 239 -6.04 -27.25 -4.54
C PHE A 239 -6.00 -27.24 -6.05
N GLU A 240 -5.39 -26.24 -6.68
CA GLU A 240 -5.29 -26.12 -8.13
C GLU A 240 -4.51 -27.28 -8.77
N ARG A 241 -3.46 -27.77 -8.07
CA ARG A 241 -2.70 -28.96 -8.51
C ARG A 241 -3.55 -30.23 -8.45
N LEU A 242 -4.34 -30.38 -7.40
CA LEU A 242 -5.27 -31.51 -7.28
C LEU A 242 -6.37 -31.46 -8.35
N VAL A 243 -7.01 -30.29 -8.55
CA VAL A 243 -8.04 -30.10 -9.58
C VAL A 243 -7.49 -30.42 -10.97
N ARG A 244 -6.29 -29.90 -11.31
CA ARG A 244 -5.59 -30.22 -12.56
C ARG A 244 -5.48 -31.72 -12.78
N SER A 245 -5.03 -32.42 -11.76
CA SER A 245 -4.79 -33.86 -11.83
C SER A 245 -6.08 -34.66 -12.03
N LEU A 246 -7.16 -34.32 -11.29
CA LEU A 246 -8.45 -34.97 -11.38
C LEU A 246 -9.19 -34.66 -12.68
N GLN A 247 -8.94 -33.48 -13.28
CA GLN A 247 -9.49 -33.11 -14.58
C GLN A 247 -8.64 -33.56 -15.78
N GLY A 248 -7.53 -34.27 -15.52
CA GLY A 248 -6.62 -34.78 -16.56
C GLY A 248 -5.98 -33.67 -17.40
N LYS A 249 -5.66 -32.52 -16.79
CA LYS A 249 -5.02 -31.39 -17.44
C LYS A 249 -3.52 -31.36 -17.21
N THR A 250 -2.78 -30.69 -18.09
CA THR A 250 -1.33 -30.50 -17.98
C THR A 250 -0.92 -29.17 -17.40
N SER A 251 -1.86 -28.24 -17.23
CA SER A 251 -1.69 -26.94 -16.61
C SER A 251 -2.84 -26.64 -15.66
N ASN A 252 -2.56 -26.00 -14.52
CA ASN A 252 -3.60 -25.49 -13.63
C ASN A 252 -4.51 -24.48 -14.35
N TYR A 253 -3.95 -23.70 -15.28
CA TYR A 253 -4.68 -22.71 -16.07
C TYR A 253 -5.69 -23.32 -17.03
N ASP A 254 -5.60 -24.63 -17.33
CA ASP A 254 -6.52 -25.35 -18.22
C ASP A 254 -7.73 -25.97 -17.49
N THR A 255 -7.80 -25.78 -16.16
CA THR A 255 -8.87 -26.28 -15.31
C THR A 255 -10.06 -25.32 -15.28
N ASP A 256 -11.19 -25.77 -14.74
CA ASP A 256 -12.38 -24.96 -14.52
C ASP A 256 -12.20 -23.84 -13.49
N VAL A 257 -11.10 -23.82 -12.73
CA VAL A 257 -10.72 -22.71 -11.85
C VAL A 257 -10.35 -21.46 -12.64
N PHE A 258 -9.68 -21.60 -13.79
CA PHE A 258 -9.13 -20.48 -14.56
C PHE A 258 -9.79 -20.29 -15.92
N GLN A 259 -10.21 -21.39 -16.58
CA GLN A 259 -10.70 -21.34 -17.94
C GLN A 259 -11.87 -20.39 -18.17
N PRO A 260 -12.87 -20.28 -17.29
CA PRO A 260 -13.97 -19.32 -17.51
C PRO A 260 -13.45 -17.88 -17.65
N VAL A 261 -12.53 -17.47 -16.81
CA VAL A 261 -11.92 -16.14 -16.86
C VAL A 261 -11.00 -15.98 -18.07
N ILE A 262 -10.18 -16.98 -18.41
CA ILE A 262 -9.30 -16.96 -19.58
C ILE A 262 -10.13 -16.86 -20.88
N GLN A 263 -11.24 -17.56 -20.98
CA GLN A 263 -12.14 -17.49 -22.14
C GLN A 263 -12.81 -16.12 -22.27
N GLU A 264 -13.18 -15.50 -21.17
CA GLU A 264 -13.70 -14.14 -21.20
C GLU A 264 -12.62 -13.12 -21.59
N ILE A 265 -11.37 -13.28 -21.11
CA ILE A 265 -10.23 -12.48 -21.57
C ILE A 265 -10.06 -12.62 -23.09
N SER A 266 -10.12 -13.85 -23.59
CA SER A 266 -10.04 -14.16 -25.02
C SER A 266 -11.14 -13.44 -25.82
N GLN A 267 -12.38 -13.50 -25.36
CA GLN A 267 -13.52 -12.83 -26.00
C GLN A 267 -13.37 -11.30 -26.00
N LEU A 268 -13.00 -10.71 -24.87
CA LEU A 268 -12.89 -9.26 -24.74
C LEU A 268 -11.68 -8.68 -25.49
N SER A 269 -10.58 -9.44 -25.59
CA SER A 269 -9.38 -9.03 -26.33
C SER A 269 -9.45 -9.33 -27.82
N GLY A 270 -10.29 -10.29 -28.25
CA GLY A 270 -10.34 -10.81 -29.63
C GLY A 270 -9.16 -11.73 -29.99
N LEU A 271 -8.32 -12.11 -28.98
CA LEU A 271 -7.19 -13.02 -29.14
C LEU A 271 -7.54 -14.39 -28.58
N LYS A 272 -6.97 -15.46 -29.14
CA LYS A 272 -7.26 -16.82 -28.70
C LYS A 272 -6.17 -17.37 -27.82
N TYR A 273 -6.57 -18.03 -26.74
CA TYR A 273 -5.68 -18.79 -25.86
C TYR A 273 -5.22 -20.07 -26.57
N GLY A 274 -3.91 -20.38 -26.49
CA GLY A 274 -3.30 -21.56 -27.13
C GLY A 274 -2.71 -21.30 -28.52
N GLU A 275 -2.74 -20.08 -29.06
CA GLU A 275 -2.21 -19.75 -30.40
C GLU A 275 -0.85 -18.97 -30.31
N ASP A 276 -0.59 -18.21 -29.25
CA ASP A 276 0.65 -17.42 -29.08
C ASP A 276 1.08 -17.45 -27.61
N GLU A 277 2.31 -17.88 -27.36
CA GLU A 277 2.84 -18.05 -25.99
C GLU A 277 2.81 -16.75 -25.15
N LYS A 278 3.07 -15.58 -25.75
CA LYS A 278 3.07 -14.31 -25.04
C LYS A 278 1.64 -13.88 -24.68
N VAL A 279 0.71 -14.16 -25.56
CA VAL A 279 -0.72 -13.92 -25.30
C VAL A 279 -1.21 -14.86 -24.21
N ASP A 280 -0.81 -16.13 -24.26
CA ASP A 280 -1.18 -17.12 -23.26
C ASP A 280 -0.65 -16.76 -21.87
N VAL A 281 0.63 -16.40 -21.78
CA VAL A 281 1.25 -15.90 -20.54
C VAL A 281 0.48 -14.67 -20.01
N ALA A 282 0.13 -13.73 -20.88
CA ALA A 282 -0.62 -12.55 -20.48
C ALA A 282 -2.01 -12.90 -19.91
N MET A 283 -2.73 -13.82 -20.56
CA MET A 283 -4.04 -14.27 -20.10
C MET A 283 -3.95 -15.00 -18.76
N ARG A 284 -2.93 -15.86 -18.57
CA ARG A 284 -2.66 -16.57 -17.32
C ARG A 284 -2.36 -15.59 -16.18
N VAL A 285 -1.45 -14.63 -16.41
CA VAL A 285 -1.09 -13.59 -15.43
C VAL A 285 -2.31 -12.78 -15.02
N ILE A 286 -3.15 -12.36 -15.97
CA ILE A 286 -4.35 -11.56 -15.68
C ILE A 286 -5.35 -12.39 -14.86
N ALA A 287 -5.60 -13.65 -15.24
CA ALA A 287 -6.53 -14.52 -14.52
C ALA A 287 -6.06 -14.83 -13.09
N ASP A 288 -4.78 -15.09 -12.88
CA ASP A 288 -4.18 -15.29 -11.57
C ASP A 288 -4.26 -14.02 -10.71
N HIS A 289 -3.83 -12.88 -11.26
CA HIS A 289 -3.78 -11.63 -10.51
C HIS A 289 -5.16 -11.07 -10.21
N LEU A 290 -6.17 -11.36 -11.01
CA LEU A 290 -7.57 -11.05 -10.71
C LEU A 290 -7.99 -11.70 -9.39
N ARG A 291 -7.66 -12.99 -9.18
CA ARG A 291 -7.93 -13.72 -7.95
C ARG A 291 -7.26 -13.04 -6.75
N ALA A 292 -5.95 -12.79 -6.84
CA ALA A 292 -5.17 -12.18 -5.77
C ALA A 292 -5.72 -10.80 -5.37
N VAL A 293 -6.03 -9.95 -6.34
CA VAL A 293 -6.51 -8.58 -6.11
C VAL A 293 -7.95 -8.59 -5.59
N ALA A 294 -8.84 -9.37 -6.21
CA ALA A 294 -10.24 -9.42 -5.80
C ALA A 294 -10.41 -9.94 -4.37
N PHE A 295 -9.73 -11.02 -4.00
CA PHE A 295 -9.76 -11.54 -2.64
C PHE A 295 -9.11 -10.60 -1.62
N SER A 296 -8.00 -9.95 -1.96
CA SER A 296 -7.38 -8.98 -1.05
C SER A 296 -8.30 -7.81 -0.75
N ILE A 297 -9.00 -7.28 -1.76
CA ILE A 297 -9.98 -6.21 -1.56
C ILE A 297 -11.17 -6.72 -0.76
N ALA A 298 -11.66 -7.93 -1.06
CA ALA A 298 -12.73 -8.57 -0.30
C ALA A 298 -12.37 -8.77 1.18
N ASP A 299 -11.12 -9.11 1.48
CA ASP A 299 -10.59 -9.24 2.84
C ASP A 299 -10.26 -7.86 3.50
N GLY A 300 -10.61 -6.74 2.85
CA GLY A 300 -10.44 -5.38 3.39
C GLY A 300 -9.09 -4.73 3.12
N GLN A 301 -8.20 -5.37 2.34
CA GLN A 301 -6.91 -4.78 1.97
C GLN A 301 -6.99 -4.08 0.61
N LEU A 302 -6.97 -2.76 0.65
CA LEU A 302 -6.97 -1.95 -0.57
C LEU A 302 -5.57 -1.77 -1.16
N PRO A 303 -5.44 -1.64 -2.50
CA PRO A 303 -4.22 -1.18 -3.13
C PRO A 303 -3.74 0.15 -2.53
N GLY A 304 -2.45 0.26 -2.22
CA GLY A 304 -1.91 1.42 -1.50
C GLY A 304 -0.46 1.72 -1.85
N ASN A 305 0.16 2.67 -1.12
CA ASN A 305 1.55 3.09 -1.34
C ASN A 305 2.54 2.45 -0.35
N ALA A 306 2.05 1.65 0.61
CA ALA A 306 2.89 1.07 1.66
C ALA A 306 2.42 -0.33 2.06
N LYS A 307 3.33 -1.12 2.65
CA LYS A 307 3.07 -2.45 3.23
C LYS A 307 2.29 -3.37 2.26
N ALA A 308 1.32 -4.13 2.77
CA ALA A 308 0.50 -5.05 1.98
C ALA A 308 -0.22 -4.36 0.81
N GLY A 309 -0.75 -3.15 1.01
CA GLY A 309 -1.42 -2.39 -0.05
C GLY A 309 -0.52 -2.09 -1.25
N TYR A 310 0.78 -1.83 -1.01
CA TYR A 310 1.75 -1.64 -2.09
C TYR A 310 1.95 -2.91 -2.92
N VAL A 311 2.02 -4.07 -2.27
CA VAL A 311 2.16 -5.36 -2.96
C VAL A 311 0.94 -5.66 -3.82
N ILE A 312 -0.27 -5.46 -3.27
CA ILE A 312 -1.53 -5.67 -4.01
C ILE A 312 -1.62 -4.71 -5.20
N ARG A 313 -1.26 -3.43 -5.03
CA ARG A 313 -1.18 -2.46 -6.13
C ARG A 313 -0.19 -2.91 -7.21
N ARG A 314 0.97 -3.47 -6.84
CA ARG A 314 1.97 -4.00 -7.78
C ARG A 314 1.42 -5.17 -8.59
N ILE A 315 0.70 -6.10 -7.95
CA ILE A 315 0.06 -7.23 -8.63
C ILE A 315 -0.96 -6.73 -9.67
N LEU A 316 -1.86 -5.83 -9.26
CA LEU A 316 -2.85 -5.24 -10.17
C LEU A 316 -2.17 -4.55 -11.36
N ARG A 317 -1.18 -3.71 -11.12
CA ARG A 317 -0.44 -3.00 -12.17
C ARG A 317 0.31 -3.95 -13.11
N ARG A 318 0.82 -5.08 -12.59
CA ARG A 318 1.42 -6.12 -13.44
C ARG A 318 0.39 -6.69 -14.41
N ALA A 319 -0.81 -7.04 -13.95
CA ALA A 319 -1.88 -7.52 -14.83
C ALA A 319 -2.30 -6.47 -15.88
N VAL A 320 -2.50 -5.21 -15.47
CA VAL A 320 -2.84 -4.11 -16.40
C VAL A 320 -1.76 -3.93 -17.46
N ARG A 321 -0.48 -4.03 -17.08
CA ARG A 321 0.64 -3.97 -18.02
C ARG A 321 0.59 -5.09 -19.05
N TYR A 322 0.36 -6.34 -18.62
CA TYR A 322 0.24 -7.48 -19.54
C TYR A 322 -0.95 -7.29 -20.49
N ALA A 323 -2.08 -6.80 -19.99
CA ALA A 323 -3.23 -6.45 -20.82
C ALA A 323 -2.90 -5.36 -21.86
N TYR A 324 -2.18 -4.32 -21.43
CA TYR A 324 -1.78 -3.22 -22.31
C TYR A 324 -0.76 -3.66 -23.36
N THR A 325 0.28 -4.41 -22.96
CA THR A 325 1.42 -4.76 -23.82
C THR A 325 1.07 -5.88 -24.83
N PHE A 326 0.42 -6.93 -24.34
CA PHE A 326 0.24 -8.16 -25.12
C PHE A 326 -1.18 -8.37 -25.65
N LEU A 327 -2.20 -7.80 -24.97
CA LEU A 327 -3.60 -7.92 -25.41
C LEU A 327 -4.17 -6.63 -26.02
N GLY A 328 -3.35 -5.58 -26.18
CA GLY A 328 -3.75 -4.33 -26.81
C GLY A 328 -4.80 -3.51 -26.05
N GLN A 329 -5.05 -3.80 -24.77
CA GLN A 329 -6.08 -3.15 -23.98
C GLN A 329 -5.62 -1.75 -23.53
N ARG A 330 -6.31 -0.69 -23.98
CA ARG A 330 -5.96 0.72 -23.72
C ARG A 330 -6.90 1.41 -22.72
N SER A 331 -7.89 0.70 -22.20
CA SER A 331 -8.83 1.15 -21.17
C SER A 331 -8.91 0.13 -20.05
N ALA A 332 -9.47 0.52 -18.89
CA ALA A 332 -9.70 -0.41 -17.79
C ALA A 332 -10.40 -1.68 -18.27
N PHE A 333 -9.80 -2.81 -17.97
CA PHE A 333 -10.13 -4.09 -18.56
C PHE A 333 -10.41 -5.18 -17.53
N MET A 334 -9.55 -5.29 -16.51
CA MET A 334 -9.55 -6.37 -15.53
C MET A 334 -10.83 -6.39 -14.69
N PHE A 335 -11.37 -5.21 -14.33
CA PHE A 335 -12.63 -5.12 -13.57
C PHE A 335 -13.83 -5.74 -14.33
N LYS A 336 -13.77 -5.82 -15.65
CA LYS A 336 -14.84 -6.42 -16.49
C LYS A 336 -14.92 -7.94 -16.32
N LEU A 337 -13.82 -8.57 -15.91
CA LEU A 337 -13.72 -10.01 -15.66
C LEU A 337 -14.30 -10.43 -14.30
N LEU A 338 -14.52 -9.45 -13.42
CA LEU A 338 -14.98 -9.70 -12.05
C LEU A 338 -16.31 -10.44 -11.96
N PRO A 339 -17.33 -10.17 -12.79
CA PRO A 339 -18.58 -10.93 -12.74
C PRO A 339 -18.41 -12.44 -12.97
N THR A 340 -17.62 -12.83 -13.96
CA THR A 340 -17.30 -14.24 -14.25
C THR A 340 -16.52 -14.86 -13.10
N PHE A 341 -15.53 -14.18 -12.57
CA PHE A 341 -14.77 -14.64 -11.40
C PHE A 341 -15.67 -14.87 -10.18
N ILE A 342 -16.59 -13.94 -9.89
CA ILE A 342 -17.55 -14.08 -8.78
C ILE A 342 -18.54 -15.21 -9.04
N HIS A 343 -18.91 -15.48 -10.28
CA HIS A 343 -19.76 -16.61 -10.62
C HIS A 343 -19.10 -17.93 -10.21
N GLU A 344 -17.83 -18.10 -10.53
CA GLU A 344 -17.07 -19.34 -10.25
C GLU A 344 -16.72 -19.52 -8.77
N MET A 345 -16.32 -18.45 -8.08
CA MET A 345 -15.74 -18.55 -6.73
C MET A 345 -16.69 -18.08 -5.62
N GLY A 346 -17.76 -17.36 -5.98
CA GLY A 346 -18.60 -16.66 -5.00
C GLY A 346 -19.52 -17.56 -4.18
N GLU A 347 -19.66 -18.85 -4.49
CA GLU A 347 -20.36 -19.82 -3.62
C GLU A 347 -19.45 -20.29 -2.50
N ALA A 348 -18.20 -20.60 -2.83
CA ALA A 348 -17.21 -21.00 -1.84
C ALA A 348 -16.76 -19.83 -0.93
N TYR A 349 -16.79 -18.60 -1.48
CA TYR A 349 -16.33 -17.37 -0.82
C TYR A 349 -17.37 -16.26 -0.93
N PRO A 350 -18.40 -16.23 -0.06
CA PRO A 350 -19.52 -15.29 -0.13
C PRO A 350 -19.12 -13.81 -0.05
N GLU A 351 -17.97 -13.52 0.54
CA GLU A 351 -17.40 -12.17 0.63
C GLU A 351 -17.18 -11.52 -0.74
N LEU A 352 -16.88 -12.30 -1.77
CA LEU A 352 -16.77 -11.79 -3.15
C LEU A 352 -18.10 -11.24 -3.68
N LYS A 353 -19.23 -11.91 -3.37
CA LYS A 353 -20.57 -11.46 -3.75
C LYS A 353 -20.95 -10.21 -2.97
N ALA A 354 -20.69 -10.20 -1.66
CA ALA A 354 -21.03 -9.10 -0.76
C ALA A 354 -20.28 -7.81 -1.14
N GLN A 355 -19.00 -7.93 -1.58
CA GLN A 355 -18.15 -6.78 -1.87
C GLN A 355 -17.99 -6.50 -3.38
N ARG A 356 -18.82 -7.10 -4.23
CA ARG A 356 -18.72 -7.01 -5.71
C ARG A 356 -18.55 -5.58 -6.21
N GLU A 357 -19.35 -4.63 -5.72
CA GLU A 357 -19.31 -3.25 -6.18
C GLU A 357 -18.03 -2.55 -5.77
N LEU A 358 -17.58 -2.75 -4.53
CA LEU A 358 -16.34 -2.20 -4.03
C LEU A 358 -15.14 -2.71 -4.84
N ILE A 359 -15.04 -4.04 -5.01
CA ILE A 359 -13.95 -4.68 -5.77
C ILE A 359 -13.88 -4.10 -7.17
N GLY A 360 -15.01 -4.08 -7.89
CA GLY A 360 -15.08 -3.60 -9.27
C GLY A 360 -14.69 -2.13 -9.42
N ARG A 361 -15.11 -1.27 -8.49
CA ARG A 361 -14.77 0.16 -8.52
C ARG A 361 -13.30 0.41 -8.19
N VAL A 362 -12.80 -0.20 -7.11
CA VAL A 362 -11.38 -0.06 -6.71
C VAL A 362 -10.46 -0.53 -7.82
N MET A 363 -10.75 -1.69 -8.43
CA MET A 363 -9.98 -2.20 -9.56
C MET A 363 -10.01 -1.22 -10.73
N LYS A 364 -11.21 -0.79 -11.17
CA LYS A 364 -11.36 0.10 -12.31
C LYS A 364 -10.59 1.42 -12.13
N GLU A 365 -10.67 2.05 -10.96
CA GLU A 365 -10.00 3.34 -10.74
C GLU A 365 -8.47 3.20 -10.63
N GLU A 366 -7.96 2.11 -10.01
CA GLU A 366 -6.52 1.82 -10.02
C GLU A 366 -6.01 1.50 -11.43
N GLU A 367 -6.79 0.80 -12.25
CA GLU A 367 -6.50 0.57 -13.67
C GLU A 367 -6.45 1.88 -14.45
N ASP A 368 -7.48 2.72 -14.35
CA ASP A 368 -7.55 4.02 -15.02
C ASP A 368 -6.41 4.95 -14.59
N ALA A 369 -6.08 4.96 -13.29
CA ALA A 369 -4.97 5.74 -12.76
C ALA A 369 -3.61 5.27 -13.28
N PHE A 370 -3.41 3.95 -13.38
CA PHE A 370 -2.16 3.39 -13.89
C PHE A 370 -2.02 3.55 -15.40
N LEU A 371 -3.10 3.41 -16.17
CA LEU A 371 -3.10 3.67 -17.61
C LEU A 371 -2.68 5.11 -17.94
N ARG A 372 -3.18 6.10 -17.19
CA ARG A 372 -2.70 7.50 -17.31
C ARG A 372 -1.20 7.64 -17.00
N THR A 373 -0.69 6.86 -16.05
CA THR A 373 0.74 6.82 -15.73
C THR A 373 1.56 6.18 -16.85
N LEU A 374 1.04 5.09 -17.44
CA LEU A 374 1.66 4.42 -18.60
C LEU A 374 1.74 5.36 -19.80
N GLU A 375 0.67 6.06 -20.16
CA GLU A 375 0.64 7.04 -21.25
C GLU A 375 1.69 8.15 -21.05
N LYS A 376 1.78 8.69 -19.83
CA LYS A 376 2.78 9.69 -19.48
C LYS A 376 4.21 9.14 -19.57
N GLY A 377 4.43 7.91 -19.10
CA GLY A 377 5.72 7.22 -19.19
C GLY A 377 6.16 7.00 -20.62
N ILE A 378 5.23 6.59 -21.50
CA ILE A 378 5.48 6.42 -22.95
C ILE A 378 5.86 7.78 -23.59
N SER A 379 5.12 8.85 -23.28
CA SER A 379 5.45 10.18 -23.81
C SER A 379 6.87 10.62 -23.41
N MET A 380 7.22 10.46 -22.14
CA MET A 380 8.56 10.80 -21.64
C MET A 380 9.66 9.94 -22.25
N LEU A 381 9.39 8.66 -22.45
CA LEU A 381 10.33 7.75 -23.10
C LEU A 381 10.53 8.14 -24.58
N ASN A 382 9.49 8.53 -25.28
CA ASN A 382 9.57 9.01 -26.64
C ASN A 382 10.42 10.28 -26.75
N ASP A 383 10.21 11.26 -25.87
CA ASP A 383 11.01 12.49 -25.83
C ASP A 383 12.51 12.18 -25.61
N GLU A 384 12.80 11.23 -24.71
CA GLU A 384 14.18 10.82 -24.43
C GLU A 384 14.81 10.04 -25.60
N MET A 385 14.02 9.19 -26.27
CA MET A 385 14.50 8.47 -27.47
C MET A 385 14.80 9.42 -28.63
N GLU A 386 14.00 10.47 -28.83
CA GLU A 386 14.28 11.50 -29.83
C GLU A 386 15.58 12.24 -29.49
N ARG A 387 15.82 12.56 -28.22
CA ARG A 387 17.05 13.19 -27.76
C ARG A 387 18.27 12.29 -28.03
N LEU A 388 18.20 11.01 -27.69
CA LEU A 388 19.26 10.03 -27.92
C LEU A 388 19.59 9.88 -29.41
N LYS A 389 18.56 9.81 -30.26
CA LYS A 389 18.74 9.77 -31.71
C LYS A 389 19.44 11.03 -32.26
N ALA A 390 19.06 12.20 -31.75
CA ALA A 390 19.71 13.48 -32.11
C ALA A 390 21.17 13.55 -31.65
N GLU A 391 21.51 12.90 -30.52
CA GLU A 391 22.88 12.81 -30.00
C GLU A 391 23.70 11.65 -30.63
N GLY A 392 23.10 10.86 -31.52
CA GLY A 392 23.74 9.67 -32.14
C GLY A 392 24.00 8.53 -31.13
N LYS A 393 23.27 8.50 -30.02
CA LYS A 393 23.36 7.43 -29.00
C LYS A 393 22.34 6.34 -29.31
N THR A 394 22.71 5.10 -28.99
CA THR A 394 21.86 3.92 -29.23
C THR A 394 21.40 3.24 -27.94
N THR A 395 21.80 3.76 -26.78
CA THR A 395 21.49 3.14 -25.49
C THR A 395 20.87 4.16 -24.53
N LEU A 396 19.71 3.83 -23.97
CA LEU A 396 19.09 4.56 -22.88
C LEU A 396 19.82 4.24 -21.56
N ASP A 397 20.20 5.27 -20.84
CA ASP A 397 20.84 5.15 -19.52
C ASP A 397 19.91 4.45 -18.52
N GLY A 398 20.44 3.44 -17.81
CA GLY A 398 19.69 2.68 -16.81
C GLY A 398 19.17 3.55 -15.65
N THR A 399 19.84 4.65 -15.34
CA THR A 399 19.33 5.63 -14.33
C THR A 399 18.05 6.32 -14.81
N GLN A 400 17.94 6.63 -16.10
CA GLN A 400 16.73 7.20 -16.68
C GLN A 400 15.61 6.17 -16.74
N ALA A 401 15.92 4.93 -17.13
CA ALA A 401 14.97 3.82 -17.07
C ALA A 401 14.49 3.58 -15.64
N PHE A 402 15.38 3.64 -14.65
CA PHE A 402 15.03 3.53 -13.23
C PHE A 402 14.15 4.70 -12.76
N ARG A 403 14.40 5.92 -13.22
CA ARG A 403 13.53 7.07 -12.91
C ARG A 403 12.12 6.90 -13.46
N LEU A 404 11.97 6.37 -14.68
CA LEU A 404 10.66 6.03 -15.25
C LEU A 404 9.95 4.99 -14.39
N PHE A 405 10.69 3.99 -13.92
CA PHE A 405 10.17 2.94 -13.03
C PHE A 405 9.79 3.48 -11.65
N ASP A 406 10.72 4.12 -10.95
CA ASP A 406 10.56 4.51 -9.54
C ASP A 406 9.57 5.67 -9.34
N THR A 407 9.65 6.69 -10.20
CA THR A 407 8.84 7.91 -10.06
C THR A 407 7.48 7.80 -10.74
N TYR A 408 7.43 7.14 -11.89
CA TYR A 408 6.23 7.06 -12.72
C TYR A 408 5.61 5.66 -12.77
N GLY A 409 6.23 4.68 -12.13
CA GLY A 409 5.75 3.28 -12.15
C GLY A 409 5.76 2.66 -13.54
N PHE A 410 6.63 3.17 -14.46
CA PHE A 410 6.75 2.69 -15.84
C PHE A 410 7.74 1.53 -15.87
N PRO A 411 7.32 0.32 -16.23
CA PRO A 411 8.13 -0.89 -16.06
C PRO A 411 9.32 -0.98 -17.00
N LEU A 412 10.41 -1.62 -16.55
CA LEU A 412 11.63 -1.77 -17.33
C LEU A 412 11.41 -2.55 -18.64
N ASP A 413 10.70 -3.69 -18.56
CA ASP A 413 10.43 -4.54 -19.73
C ASP A 413 9.62 -3.83 -20.83
N LEU A 414 8.71 -2.94 -20.44
CA LEU A 414 8.00 -2.08 -21.39
C LEU A 414 8.94 -1.01 -21.95
N THR A 415 9.84 -0.45 -21.14
CA THR A 415 10.89 0.47 -21.60
C THR A 415 11.81 -0.22 -22.62
N GLU A 416 12.26 -1.44 -22.31
CA GLU A 416 13.11 -2.24 -23.21
C GLU A 416 12.40 -2.59 -24.52
N LEU A 417 11.13 -2.98 -24.44
CA LEU A 417 10.33 -3.30 -25.63
C LEU A 417 10.24 -2.08 -26.56
N ILE A 418 9.83 -0.93 -26.05
CA ILE A 418 9.66 0.30 -26.84
C ILE A 418 11.02 0.77 -27.38
N CYS A 419 12.09 0.73 -26.59
CA CYS A 419 13.44 1.06 -27.05
C CYS A 419 13.87 0.15 -28.20
N ARG A 420 13.68 -1.15 -28.08
CA ARG A 420 14.05 -2.14 -29.10
C ARG A 420 13.27 -1.94 -30.40
N GLU A 421 11.97 -1.67 -30.33
CA GLU A 421 11.15 -1.33 -31.50
C GLU A 421 11.62 -0.07 -32.24
N ASN A 422 12.30 0.83 -31.52
CA ASN A 422 12.88 2.07 -32.04
C ASN A 422 14.39 1.97 -32.37
N GLY A 423 14.96 0.76 -32.33
CA GLY A 423 16.38 0.50 -32.63
C GLY A 423 17.34 0.96 -31.54
N LEU A 424 16.84 1.10 -30.31
CA LEU A 424 17.62 1.46 -29.13
C LEU A 424 17.71 0.28 -28.16
N GLN A 425 18.72 0.32 -27.26
CA GLN A 425 18.87 -0.60 -26.16
C GLN A 425 18.71 0.14 -24.83
N VAL A 426 18.52 -0.60 -23.74
CA VAL A 426 18.49 -0.08 -22.36
C VAL A 426 19.67 -0.65 -21.59
N ASP A 427 20.35 0.17 -20.80
CA ASP A 427 21.37 -0.29 -19.86
C ASP A 427 20.71 -0.92 -18.63
N ALA A 428 20.33 -2.20 -18.79
CA ALA A 428 19.67 -2.97 -17.73
C ALA A 428 20.61 -3.18 -16.52
N ALA A 429 21.92 -3.30 -16.75
CA ALA A 429 22.88 -3.48 -15.65
C ALA A 429 22.93 -2.26 -14.72
N GLN A 430 22.91 -1.05 -15.28
CA GLN A 430 22.85 0.18 -14.49
C GLN A 430 21.47 0.35 -13.80
N PHE A 431 20.39 -0.07 -14.45
CA PHE A 431 19.06 -0.10 -13.83
C PHE A 431 19.04 -1.01 -12.60
N ASP A 432 19.62 -2.21 -12.69
CA ASP A 432 19.71 -3.17 -11.58
C ASP A 432 20.51 -2.61 -10.41
N VAL A 433 21.58 -1.86 -10.67
CA VAL A 433 22.36 -1.17 -9.62
C VAL A 433 21.46 -0.17 -8.86
N GLU A 434 20.67 0.63 -9.55
CA GLU A 434 19.77 1.60 -8.92
C GLU A 434 18.63 0.89 -8.16
N MET A 435 18.11 -0.21 -8.72
CA MET A 435 17.11 -1.06 -8.08
C MET A 435 17.63 -1.68 -6.77
N GLN A 436 18.87 -2.19 -6.77
CA GLN A 436 19.48 -2.72 -5.56
C GLN A 436 19.67 -1.65 -4.48
N LYS A 437 20.12 -0.46 -4.85
CA LYS A 437 20.21 0.68 -3.92
C LYS A 437 18.86 1.04 -3.30
N GLN A 438 17.77 0.94 -4.06
CA GLN A 438 16.42 1.16 -3.54
C GLN A 438 16.00 0.03 -2.59
N LYS A 439 16.23 -1.25 -2.98
CA LYS A 439 15.93 -2.43 -2.15
C LYS A 439 16.70 -2.40 -0.84
N GLU A 440 18.00 -2.05 -0.86
CA GLU A 440 18.82 -1.91 0.35
C GLU A 440 18.32 -0.78 1.26
N ARG A 441 17.95 0.37 0.69
CA ARG A 441 17.33 1.47 1.45
C ARG A 441 16.01 1.03 2.10
N ALA A 442 15.17 0.31 1.38
CA ALA A 442 13.91 -0.22 1.90
C ALA A 442 14.14 -1.31 2.97
N ARG A 443 15.08 -2.23 2.74
CA ARG A 443 15.45 -3.30 3.68
C ARG A 443 16.05 -2.75 4.98
N ASN A 444 16.98 -1.81 4.87
CA ASN A 444 17.59 -1.12 6.03
C ASN A 444 16.58 -0.27 6.80
N ALA A 445 15.53 0.22 6.14
CA ALA A 445 14.44 0.95 6.80
C ALA A 445 13.49 0.04 7.59
N ALA A 446 13.38 -1.24 7.23
CA ALA A 446 12.44 -2.21 7.78
C ALA A 446 13.08 -3.25 8.72
N ALA A 447 14.42 -3.34 8.78
CA ALA A 447 15.09 -4.35 9.59
C ALA A 447 14.80 -4.15 11.10
N VAL A 448 14.20 -5.16 11.73
CA VAL A 448 13.99 -5.30 13.17
C VAL A 448 14.67 -6.61 13.57
N GLU A 449 15.62 -6.52 14.48
CA GLU A 449 16.30 -7.69 15.07
C GLU A 449 15.73 -7.95 16.46
N ASN A 450 15.09 -9.09 16.64
CA ASN A 450 14.54 -9.54 17.92
C ASN A 450 15.46 -10.60 18.52
N SER A 451 15.79 -10.45 19.83
CA SER A 451 16.36 -11.57 20.57
C SER A 451 15.27 -12.60 20.93
N ASP A 452 15.71 -13.79 21.38
CA ASP A 452 14.77 -14.75 21.97
C ASP A 452 14.18 -14.23 23.28
N TRP A 453 13.01 -14.76 23.65
CA TRP A 453 12.36 -14.45 24.90
C TRP A 453 13.14 -15.03 26.08
N VAL A 454 13.49 -14.18 27.02
CA VAL A 454 14.00 -14.60 28.35
C VAL A 454 12.80 -14.82 29.26
N VAL A 455 12.50 -16.06 29.57
CA VAL A 455 11.37 -16.43 30.43
C VAL A 455 11.80 -16.31 31.90
N LEU A 456 11.10 -15.49 32.65
CA LEU A 456 11.31 -15.30 34.09
C LEU A 456 10.36 -16.18 34.92
N ARG A 457 9.14 -16.35 34.42
CA ARG A 457 8.05 -17.12 35.04
C ARG A 457 7.19 -17.74 33.96
N GLU A 458 6.71 -18.95 34.21
CA GLU A 458 5.63 -19.54 33.42
C GLU A 458 4.28 -18.93 33.85
N GLY A 459 3.37 -18.79 32.91
CA GLY A 459 2.02 -18.27 33.16
C GLY A 459 1.37 -17.68 31.91
N GLU A 460 0.08 -17.43 32.00
CA GLU A 460 -0.72 -16.80 30.97
C GLU A 460 -0.93 -15.32 31.30
N GLN A 461 -1.12 -14.50 30.27
CA GLN A 461 -1.46 -13.10 30.42
C GLN A 461 -2.95 -12.92 30.55
N ASN A 462 -3.39 -12.14 31.57
CA ASN A 462 -4.77 -11.73 31.76
C ASN A 462 -4.90 -10.23 31.51
N PHE A 463 -5.82 -9.83 30.62
CA PHE A 463 -6.14 -8.41 30.39
C PHE A 463 -7.24 -7.93 31.34
N VAL A 464 -6.90 -6.97 32.21
CA VAL A 464 -7.81 -6.38 33.20
C VAL A 464 -8.21 -4.94 32.88
N GLY A 465 -7.79 -4.40 31.75
CA GLY A 465 -7.87 -2.98 31.40
C GLY A 465 -9.27 -2.46 31.05
N TYR A 466 -10.30 -3.33 30.94
CA TYR A 466 -11.68 -2.85 30.84
C TYR A 466 -12.23 -2.28 32.17
N ASP A 467 -11.68 -2.79 33.29
CA ASP A 467 -12.19 -2.48 34.62
C ASP A 467 -11.20 -1.67 35.46
N TYR A 468 -9.89 -1.80 35.18
CA TYR A 468 -8.81 -1.22 35.97
C TYR A 468 -7.84 -0.41 35.09
N THR A 469 -7.36 0.71 35.64
CA THR A 469 -6.26 1.51 35.07
C THR A 469 -4.95 1.31 35.84
N GLU A 470 -5.02 0.70 37.01
CA GLU A 470 -3.91 0.32 37.86
C GLU A 470 -4.10 -1.09 38.35
N TYR A 471 -3.06 -1.95 38.26
CA TYR A 471 -3.15 -3.32 38.73
C TYR A 471 -1.77 -3.89 39.09
N GLU A 472 -1.74 -4.75 40.13
CA GLU A 472 -0.53 -5.49 40.48
C GLU A 472 -0.16 -6.49 39.38
N CYS A 473 1.12 -6.51 38.98
CA CYS A 473 1.61 -7.36 37.92
C CYS A 473 3.04 -7.88 38.13
N ARG A 474 3.40 -8.89 37.39
CA ARG A 474 4.73 -9.49 37.30
C ARG A 474 5.14 -9.65 35.86
N ILE A 475 6.43 -9.48 35.59
CA ILE A 475 6.97 -9.77 34.25
C ILE A 475 7.11 -11.29 34.09
N LEU A 476 6.39 -11.86 33.13
CA LEU A 476 6.52 -13.27 32.75
C LEU A 476 7.78 -13.50 31.93
N ARG A 477 7.99 -12.67 30.91
CA ARG A 477 9.13 -12.76 30.00
C ARG A 477 9.45 -11.41 29.38
N TYR A 478 10.66 -11.28 28.84
CA TYR A 478 11.10 -10.11 28.08
C TYR A 478 12.03 -10.51 26.95
N ARG A 479 12.15 -9.63 25.95
CA ARG A 479 13.16 -9.74 24.89
C ARG A 479 13.72 -8.37 24.56
N GLN A 480 14.93 -8.35 24.00
CA GLN A 480 15.55 -7.16 23.45
C GLN A 480 15.22 -7.02 21.97
N VAL A 481 14.91 -5.83 21.55
CA VAL A 481 14.62 -5.50 20.14
C VAL A 481 15.53 -4.37 19.70
N THR A 482 16.17 -4.55 18.54
CA THR A 482 17.00 -3.52 17.90
C THR A 482 16.40 -3.12 16.57
N GLN A 483 16.06 -1.84 16.45
CA GLN A 483 15.53 -1.27 15.21
C GLN A 483 16.34 -0.02 14.84
N LYS A 484 16.99 -0.02 13.69
CA LYS A 484 17.76 1.12 13.11
C LYS A 484 18.91 1.66 13.98
N LYS A 485 19.35 1.16 15.03
CA LYS A 485 20.31 1.63 16.05
C LYS A 485 19.66 1.98 17.40
N ASN A 486 18.35 1.90 17.51
CA ASN A 486 17.67 2.05 18.79
C ASN A 486 17.41 0.67 19.37
N THR A 487 17.81 0.47 20.62
CA THR A 487 17.52 -0.74 21.36
C THR A 487 16.46 -0.43 22.40
N TYR A 488 15.47 -1.30 22.51
CA TYR A 488 14.41 -1.26 23.50
C TYR A 488 14.08 -2.69 23.94
N PHE A 489 13.24 -2.81 24.95
CA PHE A 489 12.81 -4.11 25.47
C PHE A 489 11.31 -4.25 25.33
N GLU A 490 10.87 -5.46 25.10
CA GLU A 490 9.50 -5.89 25.08
C GLU A 490 9.24 -6.79 26.29
N LEU A 491 8.16 -6.51 27.02
CA LEU A 491 7.75 -7.22 28.23
C LEU A 491 6.39 -7.85 28.05
N VAL A 492 6.18 -9.03 28.61
CA VAL A 492 4.86 -9.65 28.80
C VAL A 492 4.57 -9.72 30.28
N LEU A 493 3.45 -9.17 30.72
CA LEU A 493 2.99 -9.16 32.13
C LEU A 493 1.97 -10.28 32.35
N ASP A 494 1.87 -10.82 33.58
CA ASP A 494 0.83 -11.79 33.96
C ASP A 494 -0.57 -11.16 33.99
N ASN A 495 -0.70 -9.99 34.59
CA ASN A 495 -1.90 -9.16 34.56
C ASN A 495 -1.56 -7.82 33.95
N THR A 496 -2.36 -7.35 33.01
CA THR A 496 -2.11 -6.06 32.39
C THR A 496 -3.35 -5.20 32.28
N PRO A 497 -3.30 -3.96 32.78
CA PRO A 497 -4.33 -2.96 32.51
C PRO A 497 -4.11 -2.25 31.16
N PHE A 498 -2.94 -2.45 30.49
CA PHE A 498 -2.59 -1.78 29.25
C PHE A 498 -3.26 -2.41 28.04
N TYR A 499 -4.03 -1.63 27.29
CA TYR A 499 -4.60 -2.03 26.02
C TYR A 499 -3.50 -2.16 24.96
N GLY A 500 -3.38 -3.30 24.32
CA GLY A 500 -2.51 -3.51 23.17
C GLY A 500 -3.15 -2.99 21.88
N GLU A 501 -2.37 -2.36 21.02
CA GLU A 501 -2.84 -1.81 19.74
C GLU A 501 -3.66 -2.85 18.95
N MET A 502 -4.95 -2.57 18.72
CA MET A 502 -5.87 -3.43 17.98
C MET A 502 -7.10 -2.64 17.51
N GLY A 503 -7.74 -3.08 16.41
CA GLY A 503 -9.00 -2.50 15.93
C GLY A 503 -8.92 -1.00 15.58
N GLY A 504 -7.71 -0.51 15.25
CA GLY A 504 -7.48 0.91 14.97
C GLY A 504 -7.20 1.77 16.20
N GLN A 505 -7.41 1.27 17.43
CA GLN A 505 -7.03 1.98 18.65
C GLN A 505 -5.55 1.75 18.94
N VAL A 506 -4.79 2.84 19.16
CA VAL A 506 -3.38 2.78 19.57
C VAL A 506 -3.22 2.12 20.94
N GLY A 507 -2.04 1.55 21.20
CA GLY A 507 -1.71 0.98 22.48
C GLY A 507 -1.59 2.01 23.60
N ASP A 508 -1.84 1.58 24.81
CA ASP A 508 -1.65 2.43 25.98
C ASP A 508 -0.19 2.65 26.31
N CYS A 509 0.07 3.76 26.97
CA CYS A 509 1.33 4.03 27.63
C CYS A 509 1.11 4.31 29.14
N GLY A 510 2.19 4.35 29.90
CA GLY A 510 2.13 4.57 31.33
C GLY A 510 3.41 4.13 32.01
N VAL A 511 3.32 3.55 33.21
CA VAL A 511 4.51 3.20 34.01
C VAL A 511 4.32 1.88 34.74
N LEU A 512 5.45 1.18 34.98
CA LEU A 512 5.57 0.15 36.03
C LEU A 512 6.26 0.75 37.24
N VAL A 513 5.67 0.60 38.41
CA VAL A 513 6.17 1.17 39.67
C VAL A 513 6.52 0.05 40.66
N ASN A 514 7.74 0.12 41.21
CA ASN A 514 8.14 -0.70 42.35
C ASN A 514 8.90 0.18 43.35
N GLY A 515 8.26 0.55 44.44
CA GLY A 515 8.83 1.50 45.42
C GLY A 515 9.14 2.84 44.80
N GLU A 516 10.43 3.23 44.77
CA GLU A 516 10.90 4.47 44.13
C GLU A 516 11.27 4.29 42.65
N GLU A 517 11.32 3.04 42.17
CA GLU A 517 11.65 2.76 40.77
C GLU A 517 10.42 2.90 39.90
N THR A 518 10.57 3.66 38.82
CA THR A 518 9.55 3.82 37.78
C THR A 518 10.14 3.48 36.42
N VAL A 519 9.47 2.62 35.66
CA VAL A 519 9.84 2.23 34.28
C VAL A 519 8.74 2.64 33.32
N ASP A 520 9.08 3.51 32.39
CA ASP A 520 8.12 4.02 31.40
C ASP A 520 7.75 2.93 30.38
N ILE A 521 6.47 2.63 30.25
CA ILE A 521 5.87 1.91 29.13
C ILE A 521 5.51 2.96 28.07
N ILE A 522 6.27 2.97 26.97
CA ILE A 522 6.14 4.00 25.92
C ILE A 522 5.07 3.66 24.89
N ASP A 523 4.73 2.37 24.75
CA ASP A 523 3.69 1.85 23.86
C ASP A 523 3.32 0.43 24.28
N THR A 524 2.15 -0.03 23.85
CA THR A 524 1.71 -1.41 24.05
C THR A 524 1.19 -1.97 22.72
N LYS A 525 1.89 -2.96 22.17
CA LYS A 525 1.53 -3.65 20.93
C LYS A 525 0.78 -4.94 21.22
N ARG A 526 0.18 -5.52 20.18
CA ARG A 526 -0.42 -6.84 20.26
C ARG A 526 0.34 -7.82 19.37
N GLU A 527 0.73 -8.95 19.92
CA GLU A 527 1.38 -10.04 19.19
C GLU A 527 0.81 -11.36 19.72
N ASN A 528 0.32 -12.24 18.82
CA ASN A 528 -0.23 -13.56 19.15
C ASN A 528 -1.25 -13.50 20.32
N ASN A 529 -2.21 -12.61 20.24
CA ASN A 529 -3.23 -12.34 21.26
C ASN A 529 -2.72 -11.85 22.63
N GLN A 530 -1.46 -11.45 22.74
CA GLN A 530 -0.87 -10.91 23.96
C GLN A 530 -0.53 -9.43 23.83
N SER A 531 -0.69 -8.68 24.92
CA SER A 531 -0.20 -7.31 25.02
C SER A 531 1.30 -7.30 25.30
N ILE A 532 2.06 -6.67 24.43
CA ILE A 532 3.51 -6.54 24.50
C ILE A 532 3.86 -5.10 24.90
N HIS A 533 4.45 -4.92 26.06
CA HIS A 533 4.77 -3.62 26.61
C HIS A 533 6.18 -3.19 26.22
N ILE A 534 6.32 -2.03 25.62
CA ILE A 534 7.59 -1.52 25.10
C ILE A 534 8.20 -0.58 26.11
N VAL A 535 9.43 -0.87 26.56
CA VAL A 535 10.20 -0.06 27.52
C VAL A 535 11.61 0.24 26.96
N LYS A 536 12.18 1.39 27.32
CA LYS A 536 13.54 1.76 26.88
C LYS A 536 14.62 1.01 27.64
N ALA A 537 14.36 0.62 28.87
CA ALA A 537 15.28 -0.13 29.72
C ALA A 537 14.50 -1.08 30.63
N LEU A 538 15.11 -2.20 30.97
CA LEU A 538 14.54 -3.13 31.96
C LEU A 538 14.60 -2.53 33.36
N PRO A 539 13.65 -2.88 34.26
CA PRO A 539 13.78 -2.57 35.69
C PRO A 539 15.04 -3.24 36.26
N LYS A 540 15.56 -2.69 37.38
CA LYS A 540 16.75 -3.20 38.07
C LYS A 540 16.59 -4.65 38.49
N ASP A 541 15.41 -5.01 38.96
CA ASP A 541 15.02 -6.41 39.23
C ASP A 541 13.77 -6.76 38.45
N PRO A 542 13.93 -7.39 37.26
CA PRO A 542 12.78 -7.82 36.44
C PRO A 542 11.92 -8.89 37.11
N LYS A 543 12.39 -9.51 38.18
CA LYS A 543 11.63 -10.50 38.95
C LYS A 543 10.81 -9.91 40.10
N ALA A 544 10.88 -8.62 40.35
CA ALA A 544 10.06 -7.96 41.35
C ALA A 544 8.56 -7.94 40.97
N ASP A 545 7.73 -7.62 41.93
CA ASP A 545 6.31 -7.32 41.70
C ASP A 545 6.19 -5.82 41.40
N PHE A 546 5.30 -5.45 40.48
CA PHE A 546 5.10 -4.08 40.02
C PHE A 546 3.64 -3.67 40.15
N MET A 547 3.39 -2.39 40.30
CA MET A 547 2.12 -1.76 40.03
C MET A 547 2.17 -1.23 38.59
N ALA A 548 1.33 -1.75 37.73
CA ALA A 548 1.13 -1.28 36.36
C ALA A 548 0.12 -0.14 36.36
N CYS A 549 0.52 1.06 35.98
CA CYS A 549 -0.32 2.28 36.02
C CYS A 549 -0.41 2.85 34.60
N VAL A 550 -1.59 2.89 34.01
CA VAL A 550 -1.88 3.45 32.69
C VAL A 550 -1.93 4.98 32.76
N ASP A 551 -1.45 5.67 31.74
CA ASP A 551 -1.67 7.11 31.54
C ASP A 551 -3.18 7.37 31.34
N THR A 552 -3.87 7.74 32.40
CA THR A 552 -5.33 7.88 32.41
C THR A 552 -5.82 9.00 31.51
N ASP A 553 -5.07 10.09 31.37
CA ASP A 553 -5.45 11.21 30.51
C ASP A 553 -5.49 10.78 29.04
N LYS A 554 -4.45 10.05 28.59
CA LYS A 554 -4.42 9.51 27.22
C LYS A 554 -5.43 8.40 27.02
N ARG A 555 -5.61 7.53 28.00
CA ARG A 555 -6.62 6.47 27.94
C ARG A 555 -8.04 7.04 27.81
N GLU A 556 -8.40 8.04 28.60
CA GLU A 556 -9.73 8.67 28.54
C GLU A 556 -9.93 9.40 27.20
N ALA A 557 -8.92 10.09 26.70
CA ALA A 557 -8.98 10.73 25.39
C ALA A 557 -9.14 9.70 24.25
N SER A 558 -8.40 8.57 24.30
CA SER A 558 -8.57 7.47 23.34
C SER A 558 -9.95 6.83 23.43
N ALA A 559 -10.48 6.62 24.64
CA ALA A 559 -11.81 6.07 24.86
C ALA A 559 -12.92 6.99 24.31
N ALA A 560 -12.76 8.31 24.50
CA ALA A 560 -13.65 9.32 23.93
C ALA A 560 -13.65 9.29 22.39
N ASN A 561 -12.44 9.27 21.79
CA ASN A 561 -12.27 9.17 20.35
C ASN A 561 -12.81 7.83 19.79
N HIS A 562 -12.64 6.72 20.53
CA HIS A 562 -13.15 5.42 20.09
C HIS A 562 -14.68 5.40 20.09
N THR A 563 -15.28 5.84 21.17
CA THR A 563 -16.74 5.92 21.25
C THR A 563 -17.29 6.88 20.19
N ALA A 564 -16.65 8.05 19.98
CA ALA A 564 -17.02 8.96 18.92
C ALA A 564 -16.89 8.33 17.50
N THR A 565 -15.95 7.40 17.31
CA THR A 565 -15.82 6.65 16.04
C THR A 565 -17.05 5.77 15.78
N HIS A 566 -17.56 5.09 16.79
CA HIS A 566 -18.81 4.31 16.67
C HIS A 566 -20.03 5.20 16.36
N LEU A 567 -20.16 6.34 17.06
CA LEU A 567 -21.23 7.30 16.79
C LEU A 567 -21.10 7.90 15.38
N LEU A 568 -19.87 8.10 14.89
CA LEU A 568 -19.59 8.60 13.55
C LEU A 568 -19.98 7.57 12.48
N ASP A 569 -19.66 6.28 12.65
CA ASP A 569 -20.08 5.23 11.74
C ASP A 569 -21.61 5.18 11.60
N TYR A 570 -22.31 5.20 12.74
CA TYR A 570 -23.77 5.29 12.75
C TYR A 570 -24.29 6.54 12.01
N ALA A 571 -23.71 7.72 12.31
CA ALA A 571 -24.17 8.98 11.71
C ALA A 571 -23.90 9.04 10.20
N LEU A 572 -22.74 8.53 9.74
CA LEU A 572 -22.43 8.45 8.33
C LEU A 572 -23.40 7.53 7.58
N LYS A 573 -23.77 6.37 8.15
CA LYS A 573 -24.79 5.49 7.58
C LYS A 573 -26.16 6.16 7.52
N ALA A 574 -26.55 6.85 8.58
CA ALA A 574 -27.84 7.53 8.66
C ALA A 574 -27.97 8.67 7.63
N VAL A 575 -26.88 9.40 7.34
CA VAL A 575 -26.89 10.56 6.44
C VAL A 575 -26.58 10.18 5.00
N LEU A 576 -25.60 9.30 4.78
CA LEU A 576 -25.10 8.95 3.44
C LEU A 576 -25.70 7.66 2.89
N GLY A 577 -26.24 6.79 3.74
CA GLY A 577 -26.89 5.54 3.38
C GLY A 577 -26.14 4.28 3.82
N GLU A 578 -26.82 3.15 3.75
CA GLU A 578 -26.39 1.82 4.24
C GLU A 578 -25.12 1.25 3.52
N HIS A 579 -24.73 1.84 2.40
CA HIS A 579 -23.50 1.43 1.68
C HIS A 579 -22.22 1.89 2.38
N VAL A 580 -22.33 2.72 3.40
CA VAL A 580 -21.20 3.17 4.21
C VAL A 580 -20.74 2.02 5.09
N GLU A 581 -19.49 1.59 4.89
CA GLU A 581 -18.82 0.57 5.68
C GLU A 581 -17.45 1.06 6.09
N GLN A 582 -17.04 0.77 7.32
CA GLN A 582 -15.67 1.05 7.77
C GLN A 582 -14.65 0.26 6.94
N LYS A 583 -13.67 0.96 6.40
CA LYS A 583 -12.52 0.38 5.66
C LYS A 583 -11.18 0.56 6.39
N GLY A 584 -11.15 1.39 7.41
CA GLY A 584 -10.03 1.60 8.29
C GLY A 584 -10.35 2.62 9.37
N SER A 585 -9.63 2.56 10.47
CA SER A 585 -9.72 3.56 11.54
C SER A 585 -8.37 3.78 12.18
N LEU A 586 -8.22 4.94 12.80
CA LEU A 586 -7.15 5.23 13.75
C LEU A 586 -7.78 6.00 14.91
N VAL A 587 -7.62 5.47 16.10
CA VAL A 587 -8.11 6.08 17.34
C VAL A 587 -6.91 6.33 18.24
N ALA A 588 -6.55 7.59 18.39
CA ALA A 588 -5.42 8.05 19.21
C ALA A 588 -5.92 9.11 20.21
N PRO A 589 -5.16 9.45 21.26
CA PRO A 589 -5.56 10.47 22.24
C PRO A 589 -5.84 11.84 21.60
N ASP A 590 -5.11 12.18 20.54
CA ASP A 590 -5.14 13.50 19.93
C ASP A 590 -6.18 13.64 18.83
N THR A 591 -6.58 12.53 18.16
CA THR A 591 -7.44 12.55 16.98
C THR A 591 -8.03 11.19 16.72
N LEU A 592 -9.15 11.20 16.02
CA LEU A 592 -9.67 10.00 15.37
C LEU A 592 -9.69 10.17 13.86
N ARG A 593 -9.51 9.06 13.15
CA ARG A 593 -9.59 8.98 11.69
C ARG A 593 -10.47 7.81 11.32
N PHE A 594 -11.40 8.04 10.39
CA PHE A 594 -12.33 7.04 9.93
C PHE A 594 -12.33 6.98 8.39
N ASP A 595 -11.95 5.83 7.85
CA ASP A 595 -11.94 5.55 6.42
C ASP A 595 -13.15 4.69 6.09
N PHE A 596 -13.97 5.11 5.13
CA PHE A 596 -15.24 4.47 4.82
C PHE A 596 -15.53 4.44 3.32
N SER A 597 -16.37 3.48 2.91
CA SER A 597 -16.82 3.36 1.53
C SER A 597 -17.83 4.46 1.21
N HIS A 598 -17.47 5.35 0.28
CA HIS A 598 -18.38 6.34 -0.30
C HIS A 598 -17.83 6.85 -1.62
N PHE A 599 -18.70 7.05 -2.62
CA PHE A 599 -18.28 7.16 -4.02
C PHE A 599 -18.09 8.58 -4.51
N GLN A 600 -18.51 9.56 -3.75
CA GLN A 600 -18.40 10.97 -4.08
C GLN A 600 -17.81 11.77 -2.91
N LYS A 601 -17.41 13.01 -3.16
CA LYS A 601 -17.03 13.93 -2.10
C LYS A 601 -18.26 14.16 -1.20
N VAL A 602 -18.08 14.04 0.11
CA VAL A 602 -19.13 14.40 1.08
C VAL A 602 -19.24 15.93 1.10
N THR A 603 -20.47 16.44 0.96
CA THR A 603 -20.71 17.88 0.96
C THR A 603 -20.55 18.48 2.35
N ASP A 604 -20.33 19.80 2.40
CA ASP A 604 -20.21 20.52 3.68
C ASP A 604 -21.52 20.45 4.49
N GLU A 605 -22.67 20.39 3.81
CA GLU A 605 -23.98 20.20 4.42
C GLU A 605 -24.14 18.83 5.05
N GLU A 606 -23.76 17.78 4.32
CA GLU A 606 -23.76 16.39 4.83
C GLU A 606 -22.83 16.23 6.01
N LEU A 607 -21.59 16.78 5.93
CA LEU A 607 -20.64 16.75 7.05
C LEU A 607 -21.17 17.46 8.29
N ARG A 608 -21.86 18.59 8.13
CA ARG A 608 -22.50 19.30 9.25
C ARG A 608 -23.64 18.49 9.86
N GLU A 609 -24.42 17.79 9.04
CA GLU A 609 -25.50 16.95 9.53
C GLU A 609 -24.96 15.72 10.30
N VAL A 610 -23.90 15.08 9.79
CA VAL A 610 -23.18 14.01 10.50
C VAL A 610 -22.66 14.51 11.85
N GLU A 611 -21.94 15.65 11.84
CA GLU A 611 -21.40 16.26 13.05
C GLU A 611 -22.50 16.61 14.06
N ARG A 612 -23.63 17.16 13.58
CA ARG A 612 -24.78 17.50 14.40
C ARG A 612 -25.37 16.23 15.08
N LEU A 613 -25.55 15.16 14.31
CA LEU A 613 -26.10 13.90 14.80
C LEU A 613 -25.19 13.25 15.85
N VAL A 614 -23.88 13.23 15.62
CA VAL A 614 -22.93 12.72 16.62
C VAL A 614 -23.00 13.53 17.91
N ASN A 615 -23.01 14.87 17.83
CA ASN A 615 -23.13 15.73 19.00
C ASN A 615 -24.49 15.62 19.69
N ASP A 616 -25.57 15.30 18.97
CA ASP A 616 -26.88 15.02 19.55
C ASP A 616 -26.83 13.74 20.39
N LEU A 617 -26.19 12.68 19.93
CA LEU A 617 -25.99 11.45 20.69
C LEU A 617 -25.06 11.66 21.91
N ILE A 618 -24.07 12.53 21.79
CA ILE A 618 -23.22 12.94 22.93
C ILE A 618 -24.04 13.62 24.00
N ARG A 619 -24.90 14.57 23.64
CA ARG A 619 -25.77 15.32 24.58
C ARG A 619 -26.82 14.46 25.27
N GLN A 620 -27.20 13.34 24.67
CA GLN A 620 -28.14 12.38 25.28
C GLN A 620 -27.51 11.63 26.47
N ASP A 621 -26.19 11.69 26.63
CA ASP A 621 -25.42 10.98 27.67
C ASP A 621 -25.77 9.49 27.79
N LEU A 622 -25.80 8.82 26.67
CA LEU A 622 -26.16 7.40 26.57
C LEU A 622 -25.15 6.53 27.33
N PRO A 623 -25.61 5.64 28.24
CA PRO A 623 -24.68 4.77 28.97
C PRO A 623 -24.06 3.71 28.06
N LEU A 624 -22.88 3.23 28.45
CA LEU A 624 -22.28 2.05 27.86
C LEU A 624 -23.10 0.81 28.21
N ASP A 625 -23.63 0.14 27.20
CA ASP A 625 -24.27 -1.17 27.31
C ASP A 625 -23.29 -2.20 26.72
N GLU A 626 -22.67 -3.00 27.61
CA GLU A 626 -21.55 -3.88 27.26
C GLU A 626 -21.91 -5.34 27.57
N HIS A 627 -21.77 -6.21 26.55
CA HIS A 627 -21.94 -7.65 26.70
C HIS A 627 -20.63 -8.37 26.35
N ARG A 628 -19.96 -8.93 27.36
CA ARG A 628 -18.70 -9.67 27.22
C ARG A 628 -18.96 -11.15 26.98
N ASN A 629 -18.14 -11.79 26.14
CA ASN A 629 -18.22 -13.23 25.85
C ASN A 629 -19.60 -13.69 25.30
N THR A 630 -20.26 -12.85 24.50
CA THR A 630 -21.54 -13.19 23.87
C THR A 630 -21.32 -14.16 22.71
N PRO A 631 -22.07 -15.26 22.61
CA PRO A 631 -22.03 -16.13 21.44
C PRO A 631 -22.26 -15.36 20.14
N LEU A 632 -21.51 -15.66 19.10
CA LEU A 632 -21.50 -14.87 17.83
C LEU A 632 -22.91 -14.73 17.23
N GLU A 633 -23.72 -15.80 17.23
CA GLU A 633 -25.07 -15.77 16.66
C GLU A 633 -26.05 -14.94 17.52
N GLU A 634 -25.88 -14.95 18.83
CA GLU A 634 -26.68 -14.10 19.74
C GLU A 634 -26.31 -12.62 19.52
N ALA A 635 -25.03 -12.32 19.41
CA ALA A 635 -24.53 -10.97 19.15
C ALA A 635 -25.05 -10.41 17.79
N LYS A 636 -25.10 -11.24 16.75
CA LYS A 636 -25.74 -10.87 15.48
C LYS A 636 -27.25 -10.62 15.64
N ALA A 637 -27.93 -11.44 16.41
CA ALA A 637 -29.37 -11.27 16.69
C ALA A 637 -29.66 -9.98 17.46
N MET A 638 -28.67 -9.45 18.24
CA MET A 638 -28.78 -8.13 18.88
C MET A 638 -28.66 -6.96 17.89
N GLY A 639 -28.42 -7.22 16.60
CA GLY A 639 -28.22 -6.20 15.58
C GLY A 639 -26.82 -5.56 15.60
N ALA A 640 -25.87 -6.20 16.24
CA ALA A 640 -24.52 -5.68 16.32
C ALA A 640 -23.78 -5.81 14.96
N VAL A 641 -23.18 -4.72 14.52
CA VAL A 641 -22.42 -4.64 13.26
C VAL A 641 -21.04 -5.27 13.46
N ALA A 642 -20.71 -6.23 12.62
CA ALA A 642 -19.36 -6.82 12.55
C ALA A 642 -18.48 -6.03 11.58
N LEU A 643 -17.24 -5.75 11.94
CA LEU A 643 -16.28 -5.18 11.01
C LEU A 643 -15.98 -6.19 9.91
N PHE A 644 -16.09 -5.75 8.66
CA PHE A 644 -15.84 -6.61 7.51
C PHE A 644 -14.38 -7.03 7.43
N GLY A 645 -14.13 -8.31 7.15
CA GLY A 645 -12.77 -8.87 7.02
C GLY A 645 -12.07 -9.20 8.34
N GLU A 646 -12.76 -9.11 9.49
CA GLU A 646 -12.26 -9.61 10.77
C GLU A 646 -12.81 -11.00 11.10
N LYS A 647 -11.93 -11.84 11.64
CA LYS A 647 -12.29 -13.19 12.06
C LYS A 647 -12.64 -13.16 13.56
N TYR A 648 -13.90 -13.37 13.88
CA TYR A 648 -14.35 -13.42 15.27
C TYR A 648 -14.30 -14.87 15.79
N GLY A 649 -13.99 -15.03 17.06
CA GLY A 649 -14.08 -16.31 17.74
C GLY A 649 -15.54 -16.78 17.93
N ASP A 650 -15.74 -17.88 18.66
CA ASP A 650 -17.06 -18.38 18.98
C ASP A 650 -17.86 -17.39 19.88
N THR A 651 -17.14 -16.52 20.60
CA THR A 651 -17.72 -15.42 21.42
C THR A 651 -17.11 -14.09 21.06
N VAL A 652 -17.89 -13.03 21.18
CA VAL A 652 -17.51 -11.64 20.91
C VAL A 652 -17.92 -10.72 22.05
N ARG A 653 -17.29 -9.55 22.10
CA ARG A 653 -17.72 -8.43 22.93
C ARG A 653 -18.60 -7.50 22.11
N VAL A 654 -19.81 -7.22 22.58
CA VAL A 654 -20.76 -6.26 21.99
C VAL A 654 -20.72 -4.97 22.80
N VAL A 655 -20.58 -3.84 22.10
CA VAL A 655 -20.62 -2.49 22.67
C VAL A 655 -21.77 -1.72 22.04
N ARG A 656 -22.65 -1.18 22.87
CA ARG A 656 -23.81 -0.42 22.41
C ARG A 656 -23.89 0.95 23.10
N PHE A 657 -24.18 1.98 22.31
CA PHE A 657 -24.55 3.32 22.76
C PHE A 657 -25.82 3.75 22.02
N GLY A 658 -27.00 3.48 22.63
CA GLY A 658 -28.28 3.75 21.99
C GLY A 658 -28.41 3.03 20.64
N PRO A 659 -28.46 3.77 19.49
CA PRO A 659 -28.63 3.16 18.17
C PRO A 659 -27.34 2.54 17.61
N SER A 660 -26.16 2.94 18.07
CA SER A 660 -24.88 2.34 17.65
C SER A 660 -24.63 1.05 18.43
N CYS A 661 -24.42 -0.06 17.71
CA CYS A 661 -24.19 -1.38 18.30
C CYS A 661 -23.20 -2.16 17.44
N GLU A 662 -22.01 -2.49 18.00
CA GLU A 662 -20.90 -3.05 17.23
C GLU A 662 -20.14 -4.13 18.00
N PHE A 663 -19.49 -5.04 17.27
CA PHE A 663 -18.47 -5.92 17.84
C PHE A 663 -17.19 -5.13 18.05
N CYS A 664 -16.79 -4.93 19.31
CA CYS A 664 -15.63 -4.12 19.60
C CYS A 664 -14.85 -4.59 20.82
N GLY A 665 -13.53 -4.82 20.64
CA GLY A 665 -12.58 -5.11 21.71
C GLY A 665 -11.93 -3.88 22.33
N GLY A 666 -12.24 -2.67 21.86
CA GLY A 666 -11.59 -1.43 22.28
C GLY A 666 -12.07 -0.86 23.62
N ILE A 667 -11.39 0.19 24.06
CA ILE A 667 -11.77 0.90 25.29
C ILE A 667 -12.76 2.01 24.98
N HIS A 668 -13.82 2.12 25.77
CA HIS A 668 -14.91 3.08 25.59
C HIS A 668 -15.17 3.90 26.84
N VAL A 669 -15.77 5.07 26.66
CA VAL A 669 -16.27 5.89 27.78
C VAL A 669 -17.48 5.21 28.42
N ARG A 670 -17.73 5.51 29.70
CA ARG A 670 -18.89 4.96 30.43
C ARG A 670 -20.23 5.54 29.98
N SER A 671 -20.22 6.74 29.43
CA SER A 671 -21.39 7.36 28.77
C SER A 671 -20.92 8.33 27.70
N THR A 672 -21.78 8.58 26.68
CA THR A 672 -21.44 9.45 25.55
C THR A 672 -21.18 10.90 25.95
N GLY A 673 -21.78 11.38 27.06
CA GLY A 673 -21.54 12.74 27.56
C GLY A 673 -20.07 13.00 27.96
N ARG A 674 -19.31 11.96 28.29
CA ARG A 674 -17.87 12.06 28.60
C ARG A 674 -16.99 12.36 27.39
N ILE A 675 -17.50 12.23 26.17
CA ILE A 675 -16.82 12.64 24.93
C ILE A 675 -16.65 14.17 24.90
N GLY A 676 -17.62 14.91 25.50
CA GLY A 676 -17.66 16.36 25.48
C GLY A 676 -18.20 16.88 24.15
N MET A 677 -17.34 17.34 23.26
CA MET A 677 -17.68 17.83 21.93
C MET A 677 -16.98 17.00 20.86
N PHE A 678 -17.64 16.84 19.71
CA PHE A 678 -17.10 16.22 18.50
C PHE A 678 -17.04 17.23 17.37
N LYS A 679 -15.90 17.28 16.64
CA LYS A 679 -15.69 18.19 15.51
C LYS A 679 -14.98 17.50 14.37
N ILE A 680 -15.56 17.50 13.19
CA ILE A 680 -14.90 17.10 11.94
C ILE A 680 -13.94 18.21 11.50
N VAL A 681 -12.67 17.86 11.26
CA VAL A 681 -11.63 18.82 10.84
C VAL A 681 -11.24 18.68 9.40
N SER A 682 -11.34 17.48 8.82
CA SER A 682 -11.04 17.26 7.41
C SER A 682 -11.89 16.13 6.80
N GLU A 683 -12.11 16.23 5.50
CA GLU A 683 -12.68 15.19 4.65
C GLU A 683 -11.85 15.10 3.37
N SER A 684 -11.43 13.89 2.98
CA SER A 684 -10.55 13.68 1.82
C SER A 684 -10.77 12.32 1.18
N SER A 685 -10.29 12.16 -0.06
CA SER A 685 -10.22 10.85 -0.73
C SER A 685 -8.91 10.14 -0.38
N VAL A 686 -8.98 8.87 -0.04
CA VAL A 686 -7.81 8.02 0.25
C VAL A 686 -7.51 7.09 -0.92
N ALA A 687 -8.56 6.52 -1.47
CA ALA A 687 -8.51 5.61 -2.61
C ALA A 687 -9.84 5.73 -3.38
N ALA A 688 -9.92 5.04 -4.49
CA ALA A 688 -11.15 4.90 -5.25
C ALA A 688 -12.31 4.40 -4.37
N GLY A 689 -13.38 5.18 -4.30
CA GLY A 689 -14.56 4.83 -3.51
C GLY A 689 -14.35 4.80 -1.99
N ILE A 690 -13.20 5.31 -1.49
CA ILE A 690 -12.90 5.41 -0.06
C ILE A 690 -12.68 6.86 0.33
N ARG A 691 -13.48 7.32 1.26
CA ARG A 691 -13.39 8.65 1.87
C ARG A 691 -12.78 8.54 3.28
N ARG A 692 -12.15 9.59 3.70
CA ARG A 692 -11.56 9.73 5.03
C ARG A 692 -12.14 10.94 5.73
N VAL A 693 -12.59 10.75 6.94
CA VAL A 693 -12.91 11.84 7.87
C VAL A 693 -11.91 11.80 9.02
N GLU A 694 -11.37 12.98 9.36
CA GLU A 694 -10.59 13.18 10.58
C GLU A 694 -11.39 14.10 11.51
N ALA A 695 -11.41 13.74 12.80
CA ALA A 695 -12.18 14.47 13.78
C ALA A 695 -11.48 14.53 15.13
N LEU A 696 -11.93 15.46 15.96
CA LEU A 696 -11.45 15.73 17.31
C LEU A 696 -12.57 15.55 18.31
N THR A 697 -12.22 15.24 19.57
CA THR A 697 -13.16 15.22 20.69
C THR A 697 -12.66 16.05 21.87
N GLY A 698 -13.56 16.41 22.76
CA GLY A 698 -13.28 16.98 24.08
C GLY A 698 -12.30 18.14 24.05
N LYS A 699 -11.24 18.02 24.84
CA LYS A 699 -10.20 19.05 25.01
C LYS A 699 -9.54 19.50 23.70
N ARG A 700 -9.36 18.56 22.74
CA ARG A 700 -8.79 18.91 21.42
C ARG A 700 -9.73 19.79 20.59
N CYS A 701 -11.06 19.64 20.77
CA CYS A 701 -12.00 20.57 20.17
C CYS A 701 -11.89 21.98 20.75
N GLU A 702 -11.73 22.09 22.07
CA GLU A 702 -11.53 23.39 22.74
C GLU A 702 -10.25 24.07 22.25
N GLU A 703 -9.13 23.35 22.21
CA GLU A 703 -7.86 23.87 21.69
C GLU A 703 -7.97 24.36 20.25
N ALA A 704 -8.66 23.60 19.39
CA ALA A 704 -8.90 23.99 17.98
C ALA A 704 -9.79 25.23 17.89
N MET A 705 -10.81 25.37 18.75
CA MET A 705 -11.67 26.57 18.81
C MET A 705 -10.87 27.79 19.26
N TYR A 706 -10.02 27.67 20.29
CA TYR A 706 -9.18 28.79 20.74
C TYR A 706 -8.19 29.23 19.66
N ALA A 707 -7.57 28.28 18.95
CA ALA A 707 -6.66 28.60 17.85
C ALA A 707 -7.38 29.34 16.71
N LEU A 708 -8.63 28.96 16.39
CA LEU A 708 -9.46 29.66 15.41
C LEU A 708 -9.83 31.06 15.90
N GLU A 709 -10.21 31.20 17.19
CA GLU A 709 -10.55 32.49 17.79
C GLU A 709 -9.35 33.44 17.78
N ASP A 710 -8.17 32.95 18.14
CA ASP A 710 -6.93 33.73 18.12
C ASP A 710 -6.57 34.19 16.70
N THR A 711 -6.77 33.31 15.71
CA THR A 711 -6.60 33.64 14.30
C THR A 711 -7.55 34.76 13.87
N ILE A 712 -8.83 34.65 14.19
CA ILE A 712 -9.84 35.67 13.88
C ILE A 712 -9.50 36.99 14.62
N ARG A 713 -9.08 36.91 15.86
CA ARG A 713 -8.64 38.07 16.64
C ARG A 713 -7.41 38.73 16.01
N GLY A 714 -6.44 37.95 15.58
CA GLY A 714 -5.27 38.41 14.86
C GLY A 714 -5.66 39.20 13.59
N ILE A 715 -6.54 38.61 12.76
CA ILE A 715 -7.04 39.27 11.57
C ILE A 715 -7.80 40.57 11.91
N ARG A 716 -8.68 40.55 12.93
CA ARG A 716 -9.41 41.77 13.38
C ARG A 716 -8.46 42.91 13.75
N ASN A 717 -7.35 42.58 14.46
CA ASN A 717 -6.35 43.56 14.86
C ASN A 717 -5.72 44.27 13.64
N LEU A 718 -5.46 43.52 12.55
CA LEU A 718 -4.97 44.10 11.29
C LEU A 718 -5.94 45.14 10.67
N PHE A 719 -7.25 44.98 10.94
CA PHE A 719 -8.31 45.86 10.42
C PHE A 719 -8.95 46.72 11.53
N ASN A 720 -8.13 47.20 12.47
CA ASN A 720 -8.55 48.15 13.54
C ASN A 720 -9.73 47.64 14.38
N ASN A 721 -9.76 46.36 14.70
CA ASN A 721 -10.82 45.68 15.46
C ASN A 721 -12.25 45.88 14.87
N ALA A 722 -12.35 45.84 13.56
CA ALA A 722 -13.61 45.97 12.85
C ALA A 722 -14.65 44.94 13.30
N LYS A 723 -15.88 45.40 13.53
CA LYS A 723 -16.99 44.50 13.93
C LYS A 723 -17.44 43.62 12.75
N ASP A 724 -17.56 44.24 11.58
CA ASP A 724 -17.83 43.55 10.32
C ASP A 724 -16.53 43.28 9.58
N LEU A 725 -15.86 42.20 9.92
CA LEU A 725 -14.56 41.84 9.34
C LEU A 725 -14.68 41.52 7.84
N GLN A 726 -15.73 40.83 7.46
CA GLN A 726 -15.94 40.41 6.06
C GLN A 726 -16.17 41.62 5.17
N GLY A 727 -17.03 42.55 5.58
CA GLY A 727 -17.29 43.77 4.83
C GLY A 727 -16.05 44.64 4.69
N VAL A 728 -15.23 44.76 5.73
CA VAL A 728 -13.97 45.56 5.68
C VAL A 728 -12.94 44.91 4.76
N ILE A 729 -12.78 43.58 4.80
CA ILE A 729 -11.88 42.87 3.90
C ILE A 729 -12.34 42.99 2.45
N ALA A 730 -13.64 42.80 2.18
CA ALA A 730 -14.21 42.96 0.85
C ALA A 730 -13.96 44.39 0.29
N LYS A 731 -14.21 45.42 1.12
CA LYS A 731 -13.94 46.81 0.75
C LYS A 731 -12.45 47.04 0.50
N TYR A 732 -11.57 46.52 1.31
CA TYR A 732 -10.12 46.62 1.11
C TYR A 732 -9.68 45.98 -0.22
N MET A 733 -10.24 44.83 -0.57
CA MET A 733 -9.98 44.18 -1.87
C MET A 733 -10.45 45.02 -3.04
N GLU A 734 -11.66 45.60 -2.96
CA GLU A 734 -12.19 46.51 -3.97
C GLU A 734 -11.33 47.76 -4.13
N GLU A 735 -10.92 48.40 -3.02
CA GLU A 735 -10.04 49.58 -3.02
C GLU A 735 -8.66 49.24 -3.61
N HIS A 736 -8.11 48.06 -3.26
CA HIS A 736 -6.84 47.57 -3.81
C HIS A 736 -6.93 47.39 -5.34
N ASP A 737 -7.99 46.72 -5.82
CA ASP A 737 -8.20 46.53 -7.26
C ASP A 737 -8.43 47.85 -8.01
N ALA A 738 -9.12 48.79 -7.38
CA ALA A 738 -9.31 50.15 -7.94
C ALA A 738 -7.98 50.92 -8.05
N MET A 739 -7.17 50.90 -6.97
CA MET A 739 -5.82 51.48 -6.98
C MET A 739 -4.92 50.86 -8.01
N ARG A 740 -4.95 49.53 -8.16
CA ARG A 740 -4.18 48.82 -9.17
C ARG A 740 -4.52 49.28 -10.58
N LYS A 741 -5.80 49.37 -10.92
CA LYS A 741 -6.29 49.87 -12.22
C LYS A 741 -5.88 51.33 -12.45
N GLU A 742 -5.90 52.16 -11.42
CA GLU A 742 -5.48 53.55 -11.50
C GLU A 742 -3.97 53.69 -11.76
N ILE A 743 -3.15 52.86 -11.05
CA ILE A 743 -1.69 52.78 -11.29
C ILE A 743 -1.41 52.33 -12.73
N GLU A 744 -2.12 51.33 -13.24
CA GLU A 744 -1.99 50.87 -14.63
C GLU A 744 -2.34 51.99 -15.63
N LYS A 745 -3.40 52.76 -15.36
CA LYS A 745 -3.80 53.90 -16.17
C LYS A 745 -2.75 55.00 -16.17
N PHE A 746 -2.23 55.35 -14.99
CA PHE A 746 -1.15 56.37 -14.89
C PHE A 746 0.13 55.88 -15.56
N SER A 747 0.47 54.60 -15.40
CA SER A 747 1.61 53.98 -16.07
C SER A 747 1.46 54.05 -17.60
N ALA A 748 0.31 53.72 -18.13
CA ALA A 748 0.02 53.80 -19.56
C ALA A 748 0.11 55.27 -20.10
N GLN A 749 -0.43 56.22 -19.34
CA GLN A 749 -0.31 57.68 -19.69
C GLN A 749 1.15 58.16 -19.64
N ALA A 750 1.94 57.71 -18.65
CA ALA A 750 3.35 58.06 -18.56
C ALA A 750 4.12 57.53 -19.76
N VAL A 751 3.87 56.25 -20.15
CA VAL A 751 4.50 55.64 -21.35
C VAL A 751 4.12 56.40 -22.61
N GLU A 752 2.86 56.85 -22.74
CA GLU A 752 2.38 57.64 -23.93
C GLU A 752 3.13 58.98 -24.03
N ARG A 753 3.25 59.72 -22.92
CA ARG A 753 4.01 61.02 -22.90
C ARG A 753 5.49 60.79 -23.21
N LEU A 754 6.09 59.72 -22.68
CA LEU A 754 7.48 59.35 -23.00
C LEU A 754 7.66 59.01 -24.48
N LYS A 755 6.71 58.24 -25.06
CA LYS A 755 6.69 57.95 -26.51
C LYS A 755 6.67 59.23 -27.33
N ASP A 756 5.74 60.18 -27.04
CA ASP A 756 5.63 61.43 -27.79
C ASP A 756 6.91 62.24 -27.71
N SER A 757 7.51 62.36 -26.53
CA SER A 757 8.79 63.04 -26.34
C SER A 757 9.95 62.36 -27.09
N LEU A 758 10.03 61.04 -27.09
CA LEU A 758 11.10 60.26 -27.77
C LEU A 758 10.94 60.33 -29.29
N VAL A 759 9.75 60.26 -29.81
CA VAL A 759 9.46 60.41 -31.25
C VAL A 759 9.82 61.79 -31.75
N ALA A 760 9.45 62.88 -30.97
CA ALA A 760 9.78 64.25 -31.32
C ALA A 760 11.32 64.53 -31.32
N ASN A 761 12.10 63.82 -30.55
CA ASN A 761 13.54 63.93 -30.40
C ASN A 761 14.35 62.92 -31.22
N ALA A 762 13.71 62.16 -32.09
CA ALA A 762 14.38 61.17 -32.97
C ALA A 762 15.39 61.89 -33.88
N LYS A 763 16.60 61.37 -33.96
CA LYS A 763 17.70 61.93 -34.79
C LYS A 763 17.88 61.08 -36.03
N ASP A 764 18.12 61.79 -37.16
CA ASP A 764 18.54 61.06 -38.39
C ASP A 764 20.04 60.81 -38.36
N VAL A 765 20.42 59.55 -38.48
CA VAL A 765 21.83 59.13 -38.54
C VAL A 765 21.97 58.12 -39.68
N ASN A 766 22.65 58.46 -40.72
CA ASN A 766 22.89 57.64 -41.92
C ASN A 766 21.56 57.11 -42.54
N GLY A 767 20.45 57.91 -42.49
CA GLY A 767 19.13 57.51 -43.00
C GLY A 767 18.27 56.71 -42.05
N LEU A 768 18.77 56.43 -40.84
CA LEU A 768 18.06 55.74 -39.77
C LEU A 768 17.50 56.77 -38.74
N LYS A 769 16.27 56.55 -38.30
CA LYS A 769 15.66 57.32 -37.22
C LYS A 769 16.07 56.76 -35.87
N VAL A 770 17.06 57.32 -35.23
CA VAL A 770 17.62 56.87 -33.97
C VAL A 770 16.89 57.51 -32.79
N VAL A 771 16.31 56.67 -31.94
CA VAL A 771 15.71 57.04 -30.67
C VAL A 771 16.51 56.36 -29.55
N LYS A 772 17.10 57.18 -28.66
CA LYS A 772 17.83 56.64 -27.47
C LYS A 772 17.43 57.37 -26.20
N ALA A 773 17.29 56.64 -25.11
CA ALA A 773 17.01 57.22 -23.80
C ALA A 773 17.43 56.27 -22.65
N VAL A 774 17.73 56.91 -21.49
CA VAL A 774 17.84 56.22 -20.22
C VAL A 774 16.73 56.76 -19.31
N LEU A 775 15.84 55.90 -18.84
CA LEU A 775 14.62 56.33 -18.18
C LEU A 775 14.39 55.51 -16.85
N PRO A 776 13.81 56.17 -15.83
CA PRO A 776 13.48 55.48 -14.57
C PRO A 776 12.14 54.72 -14.66
N ILE A 777 12.05 53.79 -15.61
CA ILE A 777 10.83 52.99 -15.91
C ILE A 777 11.12 51.49 -15.69
N ASN A 778 10.08 50.71 -15.36
CA ASN A 778 10.26 49.27 -15.17
C ASN A 778 10.30 48.49 -16.51
N ALA A 779 10.57 47.20 -16.45
CA ALA A 779 10.75 46.34 -17.63
C ALA A 779 9.52 46.30 -18.55
N GLU A 780 8.30 46.27 -17.96
CA GLU A 780 7.05 46.26 -18.70
C GLU A 780 6.81 47.63 -19.41
N GLN A 781 7.06 48.71 -18.69
CA GLN A 781 6.95 50.06 -19.26
C GLN A 781 7.98 50.27 -20.39
N ALA A 782 9.22 49.80 -20.21
CA ALA A 782 10.26 49.89 -21.23
C ALA A 782 9.86 49.08 -22.48
N LYS A 783 9.36 47.87 -22.30
CA LYS A 783 8.83 47.04 -23.41
C LYS A 783 7.69 47.76 -24.13
N ASN A 784 6.67 48.19 -23.41
CA ASN A 784 5.51 48.88 -23.99
C ASN A 784 5.93 50.16 -24.73
N LEU A 785 6.90 50.89 -24.16
CA LEU A 785 7.41 52.13 -24.75
C LEU A 785 8.06 51.89 -26.11
N VAL A 786 8.98 50.93 -26.22
CA VAL A 786 9.70 50.66 -27.47
C VAL A 786 8.77 50.15 -28.57
N PHE A 787 7.72 49.38 -28.19
CA PHE A 787 6.70 48.96 -29.15
C PHE A 787 5.85 50.11 -29.65
N LYS A 788 5.43 51.03 -28.76
CA LYS A 788 4.66 52.24 -29.15
C LYS A 788 5.51 53.21 -29.97
N VAL A 789 6.83 53.36 -29.70
CA VAL A 789 7.75 54.16 -30.54
C VAL A 789 7.84 53.53 -31.95
N ARG A 790 7.87 52.20 -32.06
CA ARG A 790 7.86 51.49 -33.35
C ARG A 790 6.55 51.75 -34.13
N GLU A 791 5.41 51.71 -33.45
CA GLU A 791 4.11 52.05 -34.07
C GLU A 791 4.08 53.49 -34.62
N ALA A 792 4.71 54.42 -33.89
CA ALA A 792 4.78 55.86 -34.29
C ALA A 792 5.83 56.12 -35.39
N ILE A 793 6.91 55.32 -35.42
CA ILE A 793 7.97 55.40 -36.46
C ILE A 793 8.11 54.03 -37.09
N PRO A 794 7.26 53.66 -38.08
CA PRO A 794 7.22 52.28 -38.60
C PRO A 794 8.33 51.91 -39.55
N GLN A 795 9.15 52.91 -40.04
CA GLN A 795 10.24 52.70 -40.98
C GLN A 795 11.52 53.34 -40.49
N HIS A 796 12.63 52.72 -40.82
CA HIS A 796 13.99 53.19 -40.53
C HIS A 796 14.29 53.42 -39.05
N LEU A 797 13.55 52.77 -38.13
CA LEU A 797 13.66 52.98 -36.69
C LEU A 797 14.76 52.12 -36.05
N VAL A 798 15.66 52.79 -35.31
CA VAL A 798 16.54 52.20 -34.30
C VAL A 798 16.17 52.80 -32.95
N CYS A 799 15.51 52.05 -32.09
CA CYS A 799 15.12 52.52 -30.77
C CYS A 799 15.86 51.71 -29.69
N VAL A 800 16.61 52.43 -28.81
CA VAL A 800 17.37 51.84 -27.70
C VAL A 800 17.01 52.56 -26.40
N VAL A 801 16.41 51.85 -25.48
CA VAL A 801 15.98 52.34 -24.19
C VAL A 801 16.67 51.59 -23.06
N GLY A 802 17.39 52.34 -22.24
CA GLY A 802 17.90 51.88 -20.96
C GLY A 802 16.91 52.21 -19.85
N SER A 803 16.64 51.25 -18.98
CA SER A 803 15.78 51.47 -17.84
C SER A 803 16.56 51.28 -16.53
N THR A 804 16.18 52.09 -15.50
CA THR A 804 16.92 52.15 -14.22
C THR A 804 16.03 51.90 -13.01
N ALA A 805 14.80 51.45 -13.22
CA ALA A 805 13.89 51.16 -12.11
C ALA A 805 14.39 50.00 -11.22
N ASN A 806 14.13 50.11 -9.92
CA ASN A 806 14.50 49.11 -8.90
C ASN A 806 16.01 48.80 -8.82
N ASP A 807 16.86 49.79 -9.11
CA ASP A 807 18.34 49.66 -9.08
C ASP A 807 18.89 48.51 -9.95
N LYS A 808 18.10 48.09 -10.94
CA LYS A 808 18.52 47.07 -11.91
C LYS A 808 18.49 47.63 -13.33
N PRO A 809 19.62 47.68 -14.02
CA PRO A 809 19.64 48.16 -15.40
C PRO A 809 19.01 47.14 -16.33
N LEU A 810 18.13 47.62 -17.21
CA LEU A 810 17.58 46.87 -18.32
C LEU A 810 17.80 47.62 -19.61
N LEU A 811 18.34 46.96 -20.62
CA LEU A 811 18.49 47.49 -21.97
C LEU A 811 17.43 46.86 -22.87
N SER A 812 16.67 47.68 -23.56
CA SER A 812 15.65 47.24 -24.55
C SER A 812 15.98 47.86 -25.92
N ILE A 813 15.99 47.03 -26.95
CA ILE A 813 16.31 47.42 -28.32
C ILE A 813 15.13 47.00 -29.21
N MET A 814 14.67 47.94 -30.05
CA MET A 814 13.60 47.73 -31.02
C MET A 814 14.00 48.31 -32.38
N PHE A 815 13.80 47.52 -33.43
CA PHE A 815 14.00 47.91 -34.83
C PHE A 815 12.67 47.80 -35.60
N SER A 816 12.49 48.65 -36.61
CA SER A 816 11.46 48.47 -37.64
C SER A 816 11.80 47.28 -38.55
N ASP A 817 10.81 46.74 -39.25
CA ASP A 817 11.01 45.52 -40.07
C ASP A 817 11.94 45.75 -41.29
N ASP A 818 11.89 46.90 -41.88
CA ASP A 818 12.79 47.33 -42.96
C ASP A 818 14.26 47.38 -42.52
N VAL A 819 14.53 47.88 -41.32
CA VAL A 819 15.89 47.90 -40.74
C VAL A 819 16.45 46.48 -40.55
N VAL A 820 15.60 45.55 -40.12
CA VAL A 820 15.97 44.13 -39.98
C VAL A 820 16.24 43.50 -41.35
N SER A 821 15.37 43.73 -42.34
CA SER A 821 15.43 43.06 -43.67
C SER A 821 16.45 43.68 -44.61
N GLU A 822 16.58 44.99 -44.64
CA GLU A 822 17.46 45.74 -45.61
C GLU A 822 18.90 45.95 -45.09
N HIS A 823 19.05 46.20 -43.78
CA HIS A 823 20.34 46.42 -43.14
C HIS A 823 20.92 45.19 -42.46
N GLY A 824 20.14 44.07 -42.38
CA GLY A 824 20.53 42.82 -41.74
C GLY A 824 20.77 42.94 -40.23
N LEU A 825 20.17 43.96 -39.56
CA LEU A 825 20.39 44.17 -38.14
C LEU A 825 19.61 43.19 -37.29
N ASN A 826 20.25 42.78 -36.18
CA ASN A 826 19.64 41.82 -35.26
C ASN A 826 19.71 42.33 -33.80
N ALA A 827 18.58 42.74 -33.25
CA ALA A 827 18.51 43.29 -31.89
C ALA A 827 19.04 42.29 -30.85
N GLY A 828 18.87 40.98 -31.06
CA GLY A 828 19.34 39.92 -30.17
C GLY A 828 20.87 39.81 -30.13
N GLN A 829 21.57 40.10 -31.24
CA GLN A 829 23.04 40.15 -31.27
C GLN A 829 23.56 41.42 -30.62
N ILE A 830 22.99 42.58 -30.97
CA ILE A 830 23.41 43.88 -30.46
C ILE A 830 23.21 43.97 -28.95
N VAL A 831 22.07 43.49 -28.46
CA VAL A 831 21.75 43.51 -27.00
C VAL A 831 22.76 42.65 -26.18
N ARG A 832 23.25 41.52 -26.73
CA ARG A 832 24.25 40.69 -26.05
C ARG A 832 25.60 41.41 -25.92
N GLU A 833 26.04 42.10 -26.92
CA GLU A 833 27.26 42.87 -26.87
C GLU A 833 27.17 44.07 -25.92
N ALA A 834 26.12 44.83 -26.05
CA ALA A 834 25.91 46.02 -25.21
C ALA A 834 25.67 45.66 -23.74
N ALA A 835 25.02 44.52 -23.46
CA ALA A 835 24.73 44.04 -22.12
C ALA A 835 25.99 43.70 -21.29
N LYS A 836 27.11 43.43 -21.91
CA LYS A 836 28.41 43.24 -21.21
C LYS A 836 28.79 44.45 -20.34
N LEU A 837 28.43 45.69 -20.80
CA LEU A 837 28.71 46.92 -20.08
C LEU A 837 27.89 47.13 -18.83
N ILE A 838 26.72 46.47 -18.77
CA ILE A 838 25.86 46.45 -17.56
C ILE A 838 26.10 45.15 -16.73
N GLN A 839 27.14 44.40 -17.03
CA GLN A 839 27.39 43.07 -16.40
C GLN A 839 26.16 42.17 -16.47
N GLY A 840 25.52 42.10 -17.62
CA GLY A 840 24.25 41.48 -17.85
C GLY A 840 24.25 40.50 -19.01
N GLY A 841 23.07 39.90 -19.23
CA GLY A 841 22.81 39.02 -20.35
C GLY A 841 21.34 39.09 -20.77
N GLY A 842 21.10 38.74 -22.03
CA GLY A 842 19.77 38.74 -22.59
C GLY A 842 19.74 38.28 -24.03
N GLY A 843 18.63 38.49 -24.70
CA GLY A 843 18.42 38.11 -26.09
C GLY A 843 17.01 38.44 -26.54
N GLY A 844 16.66 38.00 -27.71
CA GLY A 844 15.34 38.23 -28.28
C GLY A 844 15.30 37.92 -29.77
N GLN A 845 14.31 38.42 -30.44
CA GLN A 845 14.09 38.30 -31.87
C GLN A 845 14.91 39.36 -32.62
N PRO A 846 15.10 39.25 -33.96
CA PRO A 846 15.80 40.24 -34.74
C PRO A 846 15.28 41.66 -34.61
N HIS A 847 13.95 41.85 -34.44
CA HIS A 847 13.29 43.14 -34.32
C HIS A 847 13.20 43.68 -32.88
N TYR A 848 13.22 42.79 -31.86
CA TYR A 848 13.14 43.18 -30.44
C TYR A 848 13.97 42.25 -29.54
N ALA A 849 14.79 42.86 -28.70
CA ALA A 849 15.54 42.14 -27.70
C ALA A 849 15.69 42.97 -26.41
N SER A 850 15.88 42.27 -25.28
CA SER A 850 16.15 42.93 -24.00
C SER A 850 17.21 42.18 -23.20
N ALA A 851 17.95 42.92 -22.37
CA ALA A 851 18.95 42.35 -21.47
C ALA A 851 18.92 43.03 -20.10
N GLY A 852 18.92 42.26 -19.05
CA GLY A 852 19.07 42.75 -17.68
C GLY A 852 20.52 42.66 -17.20
N GLY A 853 20.91 43.52 -16.26
CA GLY A 853 22.27 43.55 -15.73
C GLY A 853 22.34 43.87 -14.24
N LYS A 854 23.59 43.98 -13.74
CA LYS A 854 23.89 44.29 -12.32
C LYS A 854 24.60 45.62 -12.13
N ASN A 855 25.20 46.17 -13.18
CA ASN A 855 25.95 47.45 -13.15
C ASN A 855 25.06 48.58 -13.68
N LEU A 856 24.45 49.37 -12.78
CA LEU A 856 23.58 50.47 -13.11
C LEU A 856 24.32 51.64 -13.79
N ASP A 857 25.56 51.91 -13.36
CA ASP A 857 26.37 52.99 -13.93
C ASP A 857 26.74 52.76 -15.40
N GLY A 858 26.72 51.51 -15.83
CA GLY A 858 27.04 51.12 -17.19
C GLY A 858 25.89 51.31 -18.21
N ILE A 859 24.65 51.64 -17.75
CA ILE A 859 23.48 51.60 -18.64
C ILE A 859 23.53 52.68 -19.74
N SER A 860 24.04 53.90 -19.43
CA SER A 860 24.18 54.96 -20.42
C SER A 860 25.16 54.58 -21.51
N VAL A 861 26.30 53.99 -21.10
CA VAL A 861 27.35 53.54 -22.04
C VAL A 861 26.85 52.36 -22.87
N ALA A 862 26.03 51.48 -22.29
CA ALA A 862 25.40 50.35 -22.99
C ALA A 862 24.38 50.83 -24.04
N VAL A 863 23.59 51.85 -23.73
CA VAL A 863 22.69 52.48 -24.71
C VAL A 863 23.44 53.09 -25.87
N ASP A 864 24.52 53.85 -25.60
CA ASP A 864 25.36 54.46 -26.63
C ASP A 864 26.06 53.42 -27.50
N LYS A 865 26.56 52.35 -26.87
CA LYS A 865 27.18 51.23 -27.60
C LYS A 865 26.20 50.46 -28.47
N ALA A 866 24.95 50.26 -27.99
CA ALA A 866 23.94 49.61 -28.80
C ALA A 866 23.54 50.44 -30.04
N VAL A 867 23.47 51.78 -29.89
CA VAL A 867 23.22 52.71 -31.01
C VAL A 867 24.43 52.69 -31.96
N GLU A 868 25.67 52.75 -31.48
CA GLU A 868 26.84 52.66 -32.30
C GLU A 868 26.85 51.38 -33.18
N LEU A 869 26.59 50.23 -32.58
CA LEU A 869 26.54 48.93 -33.28
C LEU A 869 25.39 48.83 -34.27
N ALA A 870 24.31 49.59 -34.08
CA ALA A 870 23.16 49.62 -34.97
C ALA A 870 23.32 50.60 -36.14
N CYS A 871 24.24 51.59 -36.06
CA CYS A 871 24.44 52.63 -37.07
C CYS A 871 25.78 52.53 -37.85
N GLN A 872 26.59 51.51 -37.53
CA GLN A 872 27.78 51.10 -38.30
C GLN A 872 27.33 50.41 -39.57
#